data_a21938275745bb49f8988b388715fba2
#
_entry.id   a21938275745bb49f8988b388715fba2
#
_cell.length_a   1.000
_cell.length_b   1.000
_cell.length_c   1.000
_cell.angle_alpha   90.00
_cell.angle_beta   90.00
_cell.angle_gamma   90.00
#
_symmetry.space_group_name_H-M   'P 1'
#
loop_
_entity.id
_entity.type
_entity.pdbx_description
1 polymer ?
#
loop_
_entity_poly.entity_id
_entity_poly.type
_entity_poly.pdbx_seq_one_letter_code
_entity_poly.pdbx_strand_id
1 'polypeptide(L)'
;MAGTTIMDHITVPKIALHHIATVERLPITTLGCPLILHCKNFRVAHFVLESDVVCHEIYISLLKLSRPALPEDLYAFSYNPKSSKKMRERGWRLIDPISDFGRMGIPNRYWAITDANRNYEICSTYPPEIVVPKSVSLGTVVGSSKFRSKERVPVLSYLYKENNAAICRCSQPLSGFYTRCIDDELLLEAISQTNPGSQFMYVVDTRPKLNAIANRAAGKGYENEDNYANIRFRFMGIENIHVMRSSVQKLLEVCELKTPTMSEFLSGLESSGWLRHIKAVMDAGIFIAKAVKVEKTNVLVHCSDGWDRTAQVCSVASILLDPFYRTFKGLMILIEKEWISMGHKFSQRCGHLDGDPKEVSPIFTQFLDCIWQLMEQFPCAFEFNENFLLEIHDHVFSCQFGNFLGNCQKDREDMRIYEKTHSLWPFLVQRKPDFRNPLYKGFTVYGVLNPSTVPYNIQFWCGMYNRFDKGLQPKQSMLESLLQIKKQRTVLEANVHKLEKKLKGHDESPEEVCSCSQLGNLLSQHLGSPLSSPLGFMGVDGDFSTLMENGTLSREGSLQVQLDQVKSQWEYLHHDCCGIMDNLRAINISGDVGFSGDRGISGNTGTSEAIGFYGDISISEDMSFSGSMVISEDIGLSKASTKGADCSKHQ
;
A
#
# COMPACT_ATOMS: atom_id res chain seq x y z
N MET A 1 -53.10 -2.76 -16.41
CA MET A 1 -52.07 -1.84 -15.86
C MET A 1 -51.22 -2.67 -14.93
N ALA A 2 -50.11 -3.16 -15.44
CA ALA A 2 -49.12 -3.91 -14.66
C ALA A 2 -47.91 -3.02 -14.52
N GLY A 3 -47.70 -2.51 -13.31
CA GLY A 3 -46.52 -1.74 -12.97
C GLY A 3 -45.30 -2.66 -12.84
N THR A 4 -44.40 -2.59 -13.77
CA THR A 4 -43.09 -3.23 -13.72
C THR A 4 -42.22 -2.38 -12.78
N THR A 5 -42.06 -2.84 -11.55
CA THR A 5 -41.08 -2.30 -10.62
C THR A 5 -39.70 -2.69 -11.12
N ILE A 6 -38.93 -1.73 -11.63
CA ILE A 6 -37.50 -1.90 -11.91
C ILE A 6 -36.81 -1.97 -10.54
N MET A 7 -36.44 -3.20 -10.12
CA MET A 7 -35.49 -3.35 -9.03
C MET A 7 -34.10 -2.98 -9.56
N ASP A 8 -33.69 -1.76 -9.28
CA ASP A 8 -32.29 -1.40 -9.35
C ASP A 8 -31.50 -2.37 -8.45
N HIS A 9 -30.49 -3.02 -9.01
CA HIS A 9 -29.56 -3.86 -8.27
C HIS A 9 -28.80 -2.97 -7.28
N ILE A 10 -29.36 -2.79 -6.08
CA ILE A 10 -28.65 -2.20 -4.95
C ILE A 10 -27.57 -3.21 -4.57
N THR A 11 -26.34 -2.96 -5.04
CA THR A 11 -25.17 -3.68 -4.54
C THR A 11 -25.02 -3.35 -3.06
N VAL A 12 -25.50 -4.25 -2.19
CA VAL A 12 -25.32 -4.11 -0.73
C VAL A 12 -23.80 -4.11 -0.47
N PRO A 13 -23.25 -3.02 0.08
CA PRO A 13 -21.82 -2.93 0.30
C PRO A 13 -21.40 -3.95 1.36
N LYS A 14 -20.57 -4.92 0.96
CA LYS A 14 -20.03 -5.93 1.87
C LYS A 14 -19.01 -5.30 2.82
N ILE A 15 -19.11 -5.60 4.11
CA ILE A 15 -18.15 -5.23 5.16
C ILE A 15 -17.52 -6.52 5.67
N ALA A 16 -16.21 -6.65 5.57
CA ALA A 16 -15.51 -7.77 6.16
C ALA A 16 -15.57 -7.66 7.70
N LEU A 17 -15.87 -8.75 8.38
CA LEU A 17 -16.06 -8.81 9.81
C LEU A 17 -14.85 -8.26 10.59
N HIS A 18 -13.63 -8.67 10.20
CA HIS A 18 -12.40 -8.21 10.85
C HIS A 18 -12.01 -6.76 10.53
N HIS A 19 -12.68 -6.11 9.56
CA HIS A 19 -12.54 -4.67 9.36
C HIS A 19 -13.23 -3.87 10.47
N ILE A 20 -14.21 -4.43 11.17
CA ILE A 20 -14.95 -3.71 12.21
C ILE A 20 -14.00 -3.38 13.37
N ALA A 21 -13.88 -2.08 13.66
CA ALA A 21 -13.11 -1.54 14.77
C ALA A 21 -13.99 -1.39 16.01
N THR A 22 -15.13 -0.72 15.85
CA THR A 22 -16.12 -0.51 16.92
C THR A 22 -17.53 -0.64 16.37
N VAL A 23 -18.43 -1.05 17.24
CA VAL A 23 -19.87 -1.12 16.98
C VAL A 23 -20.54 -0.22 18.01
N GLU A 24 -21.33 0.73 17.55
CA GLU A 24 -22.03 1.67 18.41
C GLU A 24 -23.53 1.52 18.24
N ARG A 25 -24.25 1.33 19.34
CA ARG A 25 -25.71 1.28 19.37
C ARG A 25 -26.23 2.60 19.90
N LEU A 26 -26.99 3.31 19.08
CA LEU A 26 -27.59 4.57 19.47
C LEU A 26 -28.99 4.38 20.09
N PRO A 27 -29.53 5.39 20.79
CA PRO A 27 -30.92 5.38 21.30
C PRO A 27 -31.93 5.11 20.19
N ILE A 28 -32.99 4.40 20.53
CA ILE A 28 -34.10 4.07 19.64
C ILE A 28 -34.75 5.35 19.11
N THR A 29 -35.00 5.38 17.80
CA THR A 29 -35.66 6.49 17.11
C THR A 29 -37.02 6.06 16.57
N THR A 30 -37.82 7.01 16.04
CA THR A 30 -39.09 6.71 15.35
C THR A 30 -38.90 5.87 14.08
N LEU A 31 -37.67 5.81 13.55
CA LEU A 31 -37.32 5.01 12.37
C LEU A 31 -36.80 3.61 12.73
N GLY A 32 -36.56 3.33 14.00
CA GLY A 32 -36.03 2.06 14.50
C GLY A 32 -34.78 2.21 15.38
N CYS A 33 -33.99 1.15 15.46
CA CYS A 33 -32.81 1.02 16.32
C CYS A 33 -31.54 1.27 15.49
N PRO A 34 -30.87 2.43 15.63
CA PRO A 34 -29.66 2.72 14.85
C PRO A 34 -28.44 1.96 15.39
N LEU A 35 -27.65 1.44 14.45
CA LEU A 35 -26.38 0.76 14.69
C LEU A 35 -25.30 1.34 13.76
N ILE A 36 -24.19 1.79 14.32
CA ILE A 36 -23.07 2.36 13.56
C ILE A 36 -21.88 1.41 13.65
N LEU A 37 -21.28 1.10 12.50
CA LEU A 37 -20.05 0.33 12.40
C LEU A 37 -18.92 1.24 11.95
N HIS A 38 -17.91 1.45 12.78
CA HIS A 38 -16.66 2.10 12.40
C HIS A 38 -15.65 1.02 12.04
N CYS A 39 -15.09 1.09 10.83
CA CYS A 39 -14.14 0.11 10.34
C CYS A 39 -12.69 0.61 10.43
N LYS A 40 -11.75 -0.32 10.62
CA LYS A 40 -10.31 -0.08 10.68
C LYS A 40 -9.74 0.53 9.38
N ASN A 41 -10.46 0.36 8.26
CA ASN A 41 -10.13 0.96 6.96
C ASN A 41 -10.88 2.28 6.71
N PHE A 42 -11.34 2.93 7.79
CA PHE A 42 -11.99 4.24 7.83
C PHE A 42 -13.40 4.30 7.23
N ARG A 43 -14.00 3.16 6.94
CA ARG A 43 -15.40 3.09 6.52
C ARG A 43 -16.30 3.23 7.72
N VAL A 44 -17.31 4.12 7.63
CA VAL A 44 -18.41 4.21 8.58
C VAL A 44 -19.69 3.74 7.90
N ALA A 45 -20.42 2.83 8.53
CA ALA A 45 -21.66 2.29 7.99
C ALA A 45 -22.78 2.43 9.01
N HIS A 46 -23.90 3.01 8.58
CA HIS A 46 -25.08 3.26 9.38
C HIS A 46 -26.19 2.29 8.99
N PHE A 47 -26.76 1.61 9.98
CA PHE A 47 -27.89 0.72 9.82
C PHE A 47 -29.01 1.18 10.74
N VAL A 48 -30.27 0.95 10.33
CA VAL A 48 -31.43 1.13 11.18
C VAL A 48 -32.21 -0.18 11.13
N LEU A 49 -32.37 -0.81 12.29
CA LEU A 49 -33.01 -2.11 12.45
C LEU A 49 -34.41 -1.88 13.08
N GLU A 50 -35.41 -2.63 12.63
CA GLU A 50 -36.79 -2.47 13.08
C GLU A 50 -37.00 -2.93 14.54
N SER A 51 -36.27 -3.97 14.97
CA SER A 51 -36.40 -4.59 16.28
C SER A 51 -35.19 -4.33 17.17
N ASP A 52 -35.44 -3.88 18.40
CA ASP A 52 -34.41 -3.67 19.41
C ASP A 52 -33.72 -4.97 19.83
N VAL A 53 -34.48 -6.05 19.94
CA VAL A 53 -33.95 -7.39 20.28
C VAL A 53 -32.97 -7.84 19.20
N VAL A 54 -33.36 -7.76 17.91
CA VAL A 54 -32.50 -8.12 16.79
C VAL A 54 -31.25 -7.21 16.72
N CYS A 55 -31.42 -5.91 16.96
CA CYS A 55 -30.34 -4.95 17.04
C CYS A 55 -29.31 -5.34 18.12
N HIS A 56 -29.79 -5.72 19.30
CA HIS A 56 -28.95 -6.15 20.42
C HIS A 56 -28.20 -7.47 20.08
N GLU A 57 -28.86 -8.45 19.52
CA GLU A 57 -28.26 -9.73 19.14
C GLU A 57 -27.16 -9.52 18.08
N ILE A 58 -27.41 -8.69 17.06
CA ILE A 58 -26.42 -8.33 16.05
C ILE A 58 -25.25 -7.59 16.71
N TYR A 59 -25.51 -6.60 17.57
CA TYR A 59 -24.50 -5.84 18.29
C TYR A 59 -23.55 -6.77 19.07
N ILE A 60 -24.09 -7.66 19.91
CA ILE A 60 -23.27 -8.60 20.70
C ILE A 60 -22.50 -9.56 19.80
N SER A 61 -23.12 -10.07 18.74
CA SER A 61 -22.47 -10.97 17.79
C SER A 61 -21.29 -10.29 17.08
N LEU A 62 -21.47 -9.06 16.61
CA LEU A 62 -20.41 -8.31 15.95
C LEU A 62 -19.26 -7.97 16.90
N LEU A 63 -19.54 -7.58 18.15
CA LEU A 63 -18.49 -7.34 19.16
C LEU A 63 -17.64 -8.58 19.40
N LYS A 64 -18.27 -9.76 19.48
CA LYS A 64 -17.56 -11.03 19.72
C LYS A 64 -16.76 -11.50 18.50
N LEU A 65 -17.37 -11.42 17.31
CA LEU A 65 -16.80 -12.01 16.09
C LEU A 65 -15.77 -11.12 15.40
N SER A 66 -15.85 -9.80 15.60
CA SER A 66 -14.89 -8.86 14.96
C SER A 66 -13.46 -8.94 15.55
N ARG A 67 -13.34 -9.42 16.79
CA ARG A 67 -12.07 -9.60 17.50
C ARG A 67 -12.06 -10.96 18.20
N PRO A 68 -11.74 -12.04 17.51
CA PRO A 68 -11.68 -13.36 18.13
C PRO A 68 -10.54 -13.42 19.14
N ALA A 69 -10.69 -14.26 20.16
CA ALA A 69 -9.66 -14.50 21.17
C ALA A 69 -8.54 -15.41 20.65
N LEU A 70 -8.86 -16.33 19.74
CA LEU A 70 -7.92 -17.32 19.22
C LEU A 70 -7.50 -16.98 17.78
N PRO A 71 -6.21 -17.10 17.43
CA PRO A 71 -5.74 -16.89 16.08
C PRO A 71 -6.43 -17.79 15.03
N GLU A 72 -6.80 -19.01 15.39
CA GLU A 72 -7.45 -19.98 14.52
C GLU A 72 -8.85 -19.54 14.05
N ASP A 73 -9.49 -18.63 14.78
CA ASP A 73 -10.79 -18.05 14.44
C ASP A 73 -10.69 -16.92 13.39
N LEU A 74 -9.47 -16.48 13.06
CA LEU A 74 -9.26 -15.47 12.03
C LEU A 74 -9.61 -16.03 10.64
N TYR A 75 -10.20 -15.21 9.81
CA TYR A 75 -10.72 -15.60 8.50
C TYR A 75 -9.71 -16.33 7.61
N ALA A 76 -8.41 -16.01 7.69
CA ALA A 76 -7.37 -16.65 6.90
C ALA A 76 -7.30 -18.18 7.09
N PHE A 77 -7.65 -18.69 8.26
CA PHE A 77 -7.64 -20.13 8.56
C PHE A 77 -8.84 -20.86 8.01
N SER A 78 -9.94 -20.18 7.73
CA SER A 78 -11.16 -20.71 7.09
C SER A 78 -11.26 -20.33 5.60
N TYR A 79 -10.48 -19.36 5.13
CA TYR A 79 -10.52 -18.91 3.74
C TYR A 79 -10.05 -19.97 2.76
N ASN A 80 -10.95 -20.38 1.86
CA ASN A 80 -10.66 -21.40 0.83
C ASN A 80 -10.95 -20.86 -0.57
N PRO A 81 -9.94 -20.37 -1.31
CA PRO A 81 -10.09 -19.91 -2.69
C PRO A 81 -10.17 -21.07 -3.71
N LYS A 82 -10.51 -22.29 -3.29
CA LYS A 82 -10.56 -23.51 -4.13
C LYS A 82 -9.23 -23.79 -4.85
N SER A 83 -8.10 -23.41 -4.24
CA SER A 83 -6.77 -23.63 -4.81
C SER A 83 -6.10 -24.88 -4.24
N SER A 84 -5.22 -25.53 -5.03
CA SER A 84 -4.49 -26.72 -4.58
C SER A 84 -3.40 -26.36 -3.54
N LYS A 85 -2.99 -27.36 -2.74
CA LYS A 85 -1.86 -27.23 -1.80
C LYS A 85 -0.60 -26.71 -2.51
N LYS A 86 -0.29 -27.23 -3.72
CA LYS A 86 0.87 -26.79 -4.52
C LYS A 86 0.78 -25.31 -4.90
N MET A 87 -0.40 -24.81 -5.25
CA MET A 87 -0.62 -23.40 -5.56
C MET A 87 -0.43 -22.51 -4.32
N ARG A 88 -0.91 -22.95 -3.16
CA ARG A 88 -0.70 -22.26 -1.89
C ARG A 88 0.79 -22.15 -1.55
N GLU A 89 1.54 -23.24 -1.60
CA GLU A 89 2.98 -23.26 -1.35
C GLU A 89 3.75 -22.37 -2.35
N ARG A 90 3.38 -22.43 -3.64
CA ARG A 90 3.95 -21.52 -4.66
C ARG A 90 3.66 -20.05 -4.35
N GLY A 91 2.45 -19.77 -3.84
CA GLY A 91 2.03 -18.41 -3.45
C GLY A 91 2.91 -17.83 -2.34
N TRP A 92 3.25 -18.63 -1.34
CA TRP A 92 4.14 -18.22 -0.27
C TRP A 92 5.61 -18.05 -0.71
N ARG A 93 6.05 -18.79 -1.73
CA ARG A 93 7.41 -18.67 -2.31
C ARG A 93 7.55 -17.55 -3.34
N LEU A 94 6.47 -16.84 -3.67
CA LEU A 94 6.48 -15.80 -4.71
C LEU A 94 7.38 -14.62 -4.33
N ILE A 95 7.42 -14.28 -3.06
CA ILE A 95 8.24 -13.19 -2.49
C ILE A 95 9.18 -13.81 -1.46
N ASP A 96 10.47 -13.68 -1.72
CA ASP A 96 11.55 -14.13 -0.85
C ASP A 96 12.39 -12.93 -0.39
N PRO A 97 12.28 -12.51 0.89
CA PRO A 97 13.03 -11.37 1.42
C PRO A 97 14.54 -11.58 1.44
N ILE A 98 15.03 -12.84 1.53
CA ILE A 98 16.47 -13.13 1.52
C ILE A 98 17.08 -12.89 0.13
N SER A 99 16.32 -13.13 -0.93
CA SER A 99 16.76 -12.84 -2.30
C SER A 99 17.12 -11.37 -2.52
N ASP A 100 16.55 -10.46 -1.73
CA ASP A 100 16.86 -9.04 -1.80
C ASP A 100 18.30 -8.73 -1.35
N PHE A 101 18.82 -9.43 -0.34
CA PHE A 101 20.21 -9.32 0.05
C PHE A 101 21.14 -9.81 -1.08
N GLY A 102 20.78 -10.89 -1.78
CA GLY A 102 21.49 -11.34 -2.99
C GLY A 102 21.51 -10.27 -4.08
N ARG A 103 20.38 -9.60 -4.33
CA ARG A 103 20.28 -8.45 -5.25
C ARG A 103 21.21 -7.30 -4.82
N MET A 104 21.36 -7.05 -3.54
CA MET A 104 22.30 -6.06 -2.99
C MET A 104 23.77 -6.53 -2.99
N GLY A 105 24.06 -7.76 -3.44
CA GLY A 105 25.41 -8.30 -3.52
C GLY A 105 25.91 -8.90 -2.20
N ILE A 106 25.02 -9.44 -1.37
CA ILE A 106 25.33 -10.09 -0.10
C ILE A 106 25.03 -11.59 -0.25
N PRO A 107 25.91 -12.47 0.24
CA PRO A 107 27.14 -12.22 1.03
C PRO A 107 28.28 -11.60 0.19
N ASN A 108 29.15 -10.83 0.85
CA ASN A 108 30.32 -10.23 0.23
C ASN A 108 31.53 -10.23 1.17
N ARG A 109 32.56 -9.42 0.89
CA ARG A 109 33.76 -9.36 1.74
C ARG A 109 33.50 -8.78 3.13
N TYR A 110 32.47 -7.97 3.30
CA TYR A 110 32.16 -7.27 4.54
C TYR A 110 30.94 -7.84 5.29
N TRP A 111 29.96 -8.37 4.56
CA TRP A 111 28.68 -8.80 5.10
C TRP A 111 28.44 -10.29 4.88
N ALA A 112 27.93 -10.95 5.90
CA ALA A 112 27.54 -12.37 5.87
C ALA A 112 26.09 -12.55 6.27
N ILE A 113 25.40 -13.48 5.62
CA ILE A 113 24.11 -14.00 6.07
C ILE A 113 24.43 -15.13 7.04
N THR A 114 23.85 -15.09 8.23
CA THR A 114 24.02 -16.12 9.25
C THR A 114 22.66 -16.65 9.69
N ASP A 115 22.58 -17.96 9.89
CA ASP A 115 21.43 -18.67 10.47
C ASP A 115 21.53 -18.82 11.99
N ALA A 116 22.38 -18.03 12.63
CA ALA A 116 22.61 -18.05 14.07
C ALA A 116 21.33 -17.83 14.91
N ASN A 117 20.29 -17.23 14.33
CA ASN A 117 18.99 -17.06 14.96
C ASN A 117 17.95 -18.13 14.55
N ARG A 118 18.38 -19.25 13.94
CA ARG A 118 17.48 -20.30 13.40
C ARG A 118 16.46 -20.81 14.42
N ASN A 119 16.86 -20.93 15.67
CA ASN A 119 16.00 -21.38 16.77
C ASN A 119 15.40 -20.22 17.57
N TYR A 120 15.53 -18.98 17.10
CA TYR A 120 15.07 -17.76 17.79
C TYR A 120 15.73 -17.53 19.17
N GLU A 121 16.91 -18.09 19.41
CA GLU A 121 17.63 -18.00 20.69
C GLU A 121 18.34 -16.66 20.88
N ILE A 122 18.78 -16.01 19.79
CA ILE A 122 19.42 -14.69 19.86
C ILE A 122 18.36 -13.60 20.01
N CYS A 123 17.29 -13.67 19.19
CA CYS A 123 16.20 -12.70 19.20
C CYS A 123 14.90 -13.36 18.73
N SER A 124 13.93 -13.50 19.62
CA SER A 124 12.64 -14.15 19.31
C SER A 124 11.79 -13.40 18.29
N THR A 125 12.09 -12.12 18.03
CA THR A 125 11.31 -11.24 17.13
C THR A 125 12.00 -10.92 15.81
N TYR A 126 13.22 -11.43 15.59
CA TYR A 126 13.93 -11.36 14.31
C TYR A 126 13.71 -12.64 13.50
N PRO A 127 13.96 -12.61 12.19
CA PRO A 127 13.91 -13.82 11.36
C PRO A 127 15.04 -14.79 11.71
N PRO A 128 14.94 -16.06 11.29
CA PRO A 128 15.98 -17.07 11.48
C PRO A 128 17.34 -16.67 10.89
N GLU A 129 17.31 -16.04 9.73
CA GLU A 129 18.49 -15.56 9.01
C GLU A 129 18.62 -14.06 9.17
N ILE A 130 19.78 -13.61 9.63
CA ILE A 130 20.14 -12.20 9.83
C ILE A 130 21.45 -11.88 9.11
N VAL A 131 21.65 -10.60 8.78
CA VAL A 131 22.86 -10.15 8.10
C VAL A 131 23.69 -9.29 9.03
N VAL A 132 24.93 -9.71 9.27
CA VAL A 132 25.87 -9.07 10.19
C VAL A 132 27.23 -8.87 9.51
N PRO A 133 28.13 -8.02 10.06
CA PRO A 133 29.49 -7.91 9.55
C PRO A 133 30.22 -9.26 9.62
N LYS A 134 30.90 -9.63 8.55
CA LYS A 134 31.63 -10.91 8.45
C LYS A 134 32.79 -11.03 9.43
N SER A 135 33.33 -9.90 9.90
CA SER A 135 34.42 -9.84 10.88
C SER A 135 33.99 -10.15 12.32
N VAL A 136 32.70 -10.20 12.60
CA VAL A 136 32.19 -10.33 13.98
C VAL A 136 32.01 -11.80 14.35
N SER A 137 32.39 -12.15 15.58
CA SER A 137 32.14 -13.47 16.14
C SER A 137 30.68 -13.65 16.57
N LEU A 138 30.18 -14.88 16.58
CA LEU A 138 28.86 -15.19 17.11
C LEU A 138 28.72 -14.75 18.57
N GLY A 139 29.79 -14.91 19.37
CA GLY A 139 29.83 -14.46 20.78
C GLY A 139 29.55 -12.98 20.93
N THR A 140 30.15 -12.15 20.08
CA THR A 140 29.92 -10.70 20.02
C THR A 140 28.48 -10.36 19.65
N VAL A 141 27.88 -11.05 18.66
CA VAL A 141 26.48 -10.87 18.30
C VAL A 141 25.54 -11.20 19.47
N VAL A 142 25.79 -12.32 20.16
CA VAL A 142 25.02 -12.74 21.35
C VAL A 142 25.24 -11.78 22.53
N GLY A 143 26.45 -11.30 22.75
CA GLY A 143 26.77 -10.32 23.81
C GLY A 143 26.03 -8.99 23.57
N SER A 144 26.09 -8.46 22.32
CA SER A 144 25.37 -7.27 21.93
C SER A 144 23.84 -7.45 22.04
N SER A 145 23.29 -8.60 21.63
CA SER A 145 21.85 -8.84 21.71
C SER A 145 21.31 -8.68 23.14
N LYS A 146 22.02 -9.19 24.14
CA LYS A 146 21.66 -9.06 25.56
C LYS A 146 21.69 -7.63 26.09
N PHE A 147 22.40 -6.74 25.39
CA PHE A 147 22.46 -5.30 25.71
C PHE A 147 21.43 -4.47 24.95
N ARG A 148 20.69 -5.08 24.02
CA ARG A 148 19.63 -4.40 23.24
C ARG A 148 18.24 -4.79 23.74
N SER A 149 17.33 -3.82 23.77
CA SER A 149 15.93 -4.06 24.18
C SER A 149 15.31 -5.17 23.34
N LYS A 150 14.70 -6.18 23.99
CA LYS A 150 14.11 -7.35 23.31
C LYS A 150 15.12 -8.14 22.46
N GLU A 151 16.37 -8.12 22.84
CA GLU A 151 17.51 -8.79 22.19
C GLU A 151 17.69 -8.42 20.70
N ARG A 152 17.11 -7.28 20.27
CA ARG A 152 17.13 -6.86 18.85
C ARG A 152 18.45 -6.18 18.51
N VAL A 153 19.44 -7.03 18.24
CA VAL A 153 20.83 -6.69 17.90
C VAL A 153 20.93 -5.90 16.59
N PRO A 154 21.96 -5.04 16.39
CA PRO A 154 22.21 -4.38 15.12
C PRO A 154 22.40 -5.35 13.95
N VAL A 155 21.55 -5.26 12.92
CA VAL A 155 21.60 -6.08 11.71
C VAL A 155 21.44 -5.19 10.46
N LEU A 156 21.91 -5.67 9.32
CA LEU A 156 21.77 -4.96 8.05
C LEU A 156 20.33 -4.97 7.58
N SER A 157 19.85 -3.81 7.13
CA SER A 157 18.56 -3.58 6.47
C SER A 157 18.75 -3.36 4.96
N TYR A 158 19.67 -2.47 4.57
CA TYR A 158 19.89 -2.12 3.18
C TYR A 158 21.37 -1.78 2.92
N LEU A 159 21.90 -2.20 1.76
CA LEU A 159 23.24 -1.86 1.29
C LEU A 159 23.14 -1.09 -0.04
N TYR A 160 23.66 0.14 -0.04
CA TYR A 160 23.72 0.96 -1.24
C TYR A 160 24.95 0.60 -2.08
N LYS A 161 24.73 -0.13 -3.17
CA LYS A 161 25.81 -0.73 -3.99
C LYS A 161 26.84 0.24 -4.55
N GLU A 162 26.41 1.47 -4.86
CA GLU A 162 27.29 2.44 -5.53
C GLU A 162 28.48 2.88 -4.67
N ASN A 163 28.33 2.87 -3.35
CA ASN A 163 29.36 3.33 -2.42
C ASN A 163 29.57 2.44 -1.19
N ASN A 164 28.88 1.30 -1.10
CA ASN A 164 28.88 0.37 0.03
C ASN A 164 28.40 0.94 1.37
N ALA A 165 27.77 2.11 1.40
CA ALA A 165 27.15 2.61 2.61
C ALA A 165 25.92 1.78 2.98
N ALA A 166 25.78 1.49 4.27
CA ALA A 166 24.79 0.57 4.80
C ALA A 166 23.77 1.27 5.69
N ILE A 167 22.52 0.83 5.64
CA ILE A 167 21.50 1.10 6.65
C ILE A 167 21.38 -0.15 7.51
N CYS A 168 21.66 -0.01 8.81
CA CYS A 168 21.47 -1.04 9.81
C CYS A 168 20.31 -0.66 10.73
N ARG A 169 19.71 -1.65 11.38
CA ARG A 169 18.59 -1.45 12.31
C ARG A 169 18.75 -2.26 13.58
N CYS A 170 18.24 -1.73 14.71
CA CYS A 170 18.23 -2.41 15.99
C CYS A 170 17.16 -1.82 16.93
N SER A 171 17.22 -2.19 18.20
CA SER A 171 16.53 -1.52 19.31
C SER A 171 17.48 -0.66 20.13
N GLN A 172 16.92 0.12 21.09
CA GLN A 172 17.70 0.93 22.02
C GLN A 172 18.62 0.07 22.89
N PRO A 173 19.81 0.58 23.27
CA PRO A 173 20.68 -0.08 24.25
C PRO A 173 20.09 -0.02 25.66
N LEU A 174 20.50 -0.97 26.50
CA LEU A 174 20.20 -1.02 27.94
C LEU A 174 21.27 -0.26 28.74
N SER A 175 21.60 0.94 28.26
CA SER A 175 22.73 1.73 28.80
C SER A 175 22.43 2.41 30.12
N GLY A 176 21.15 2.62 30.47
CA GLY A 176 20.82 3.44 31.63
C GLY A 176 21.62 4.75 31.60
N PHE A 177 22.24 5.12 32.72
CA PHE A 177 23.10 6.30 32.77
C PHE A 177 24.60 5.96 32.53
N TYR A 178 25.05 4.74 32.87
CA TYR A 178 26.49 4.42 32.90
C TYR A 178 26.84 3.03 32.39
N THR A 179 25.86 2.16 32.08
CA THR A 179 26.14 0.78 31.67
C THR A 179 26.75 0.73 30.28
N ARG A 180 27.82 -0.03 30.12
CA ARG A 180 28.53 -0.29 28.86
C ARG A 180 28.46 -1.77 28.50
N CYS A 181 28.61 -2.06 27.21
CA CYS A 181 28.75 -3.41 26.68
C CYS A 181 29.82 -3.43 25.59
N ILE A 182 30.95 -4.08 25.89
CA ILE A 182 32.07 -4.16 24.93
C ILE A 182 31.67 -4.88 23.66
N ASP A 183 30.87 -5.94 23.74
CA ASP A 183 30.40 -6.66 22.55
C ASP A 183 29.55 -5.76 21.63
N ASP A 184 28.73 -4.87 22.19
CA ASP A 184 27.93 -3.93 21.43
C ASP A 184 28.81 -2.85 20.77
N GLU A 185 29.79 -2.33 21.49
CA GLU A 185 30.79 -1.39 20.98
C GLU A 185 31.59 -2.00 19.83
N LEU A 186 32.09 -3.25 19.97
CA LEU A 186 32.78 -3.99 18.91
C LEU A 186 31.90 -4.26 17.70
N LEU A 187 30.61 -4.56 17.90
CA LEU A 187 29.70 -4.77 16.79
C LEU A 187 29.46 -3.47 16.00
N LEU A 188 29.27 -2.33 16.68
CA LEU A 188 29.11 -1.04 16.02
C LEU A 188 30.39 -0.60 15.29
N GLU A 189 31.55 -0.84 15.89
CA GLU A 189 32.82 -0.62 15.23
C GLU A 189 32.96 -1.48 13.96
N ALA A 190 32.63 -2.76 14.04
CA ALA A 190 32.65 -3.66 12.89
C ALA A 190 31.68 -3.19 11.76
N ILE A 191 30.49 -2.69 12.12
CA ILE A 191 29.56 -2.09 11.16
C ILE A 191 30.20 -0.85 10.51
N SER A 192 30.83 0.03 11.27
CA SER A 192 31.54 1.20 10.75
C SER A 192 32.63 0.78 9.75
N GLN A 193 33.41 -0.25 10.07
CA GLN A 193 34.51 -0.77 9.23
C GLN A 193 34.03 -1.44 7.93
N THR A 194 32.73 -1.78 7.79
CA THR A 194 32.21 -2.28 6.50
C THR A 194 32.23 -1.22 5.38
N ASN A 195 32.40 0.04 5.75
CA ASN A 195 32.55 1.15 4.81
C ASN A 195 33.84 1.96 5.09
N PRO A 196 35.00 1.45 4.65
CA PRO A 196 36.29 2.08 4.96
C PRO A 196 36.48 3.47 4.31
N GLY A 197 35.60 3.86 3.41
CA GLY A 197 35.58 5.20 2.81
C GLY A 197 34.99 6.29 3.72
N SER A 198 34.36 5.94 4.83
CA SER A 198 33.80 6.87 5.79
C SER A 198 34.58 6.87 7.11
N GLN A 199 34.81 8.05 7.66
CA GLN A 199 35.51 8.19 8.96
C GLN A 199 34.58 8.05 10.16
N PHE A 200 33.25 8.03 9.96
CA PHE A 200 32.25 7.91 11.01
C PHE A 200 31.00 7.21 10.50
N MET A 201 30.11 6.83 11.40
CA MET A 201 28.75 6.41 11.06
C MET A 201 27.73 7.20 11.88
N TYR A 202 26.52 7.36 11.34
CA TYR A 202 25.42 7.91 12.12
C TYR A 202 24.75 6.85 12.96
N VAL A 203 24.40 7.22 14.19
CA VAL A 203 23.40 6.51 15.00
C VAL A 203 22.18 7.39 15.11
N VAL A 204 21.07 6.91 14.58
CA VAL A 204 19.82 7.67 14.46
C VAL A 204 18.78 7.08 15.42
N ASP A 205 18.51 7.80 16.50
CA ASP A 205 17.36 7.53 17.35
C ASP A 205 16.13 8.25 16.81
N THR A 206 15.14 7.51 16.38
CA THR A 206 13.93 8.08 15.78
C THR A 206 13.02 8.80 16.78
N ARG A 207 13.24 8.62 18.09
CA ARG A 207 12.42 9.18 19.18
C ARG A 207 12.66 10.69 19.38
N PRO A 208 11.70 11.38 20.04
CA PRO A 208 11.99 12.65 20.67
C PRO A 208 13.04 12.49 21.78
N LYS A 209 13.97 13.46 21.88
CA LYS A 209 15.08 13.43 22.85
C LYS A 209 14.59 13.24 24.29
N LEU A 210 13.51 13.90 24.70
CA LEU A 210 12.95 13.79 26.04
C LEU A 210 12.48 12.37 26.35
N ASN A 211 11.86 11.69 25.38
CA ASN A 211 11.41 10.31 25.56
C ASN A 211 12.60 9.34 25.70
N ALA A 212 13.69 9.59 24.98
CA ALA A 212 14.91 8.79 25.11
C ALA A 212 15.58 8.99 26.47
N ILE A 213 15.63 10.22 26.99
CA ILE A 213 16.15 10.53 28.33
C ILE A 213 15.30 9.88 29.42
N ALA A 214 13.97 9.94 29.31
CA ALA A 214 13.08 9.27 30.26
C ALA A 214 13.31 7.74 30.31
N ASN A 215 13.61 7.12 29.17
CA ASN A 215 13.95 5.69 29.10
C ASN A 215 15.27 5.35 29.81
N ARG A 216 16.22 6.30 29.93
CA ARG A 216 17.46 6.06 30.69
C ARG A 216 17.20 5.81 32.18
N ALA A 217 16.23 6.51 32.77
CA ALA A 217 15.81 6.28 34.14
C ALA A 217 15.26 4.86 34.38
N ALA A 218 14.71 4.24 33.30
CA ALA A 218 14.22 2.86 33.32
C ALA A 218 15.28 1.83 32.88
N GLY A 219 16.57 2.16 32.95
CA GLY A 219 17.69 1.25 32.60
C GLY A 219 17.88 1.06 31.08
N LYS A 220 17.11 1.76 30.22
CA LYS A 220 17.24 1.77 28.76
C LYS A 220 17.98 3.05 28.33
N GLY A 221 17.97 3.42 27.05
CA GLY A 221 18.53 4.70 26.68
C GLY A 221 18.94 4.84 25.23
N TYR A 222 20.10 5.37 25.04
CA TYR A 222 20.72 5.61 23.73
C TYR A 222 22.25 5.58 23.87
N GLU A 223 22.95 5.45 22.77
CA GLU A 223 24.41 5.37 22.72
C GLU A 223 25.05 6.67 23.21
N ASN A 224 26.10 6.54 24.02
CA ASN A 224 26.94 7.66 24.41
C ASN A 224 28.15 7.74 23.49
N GLU A 225 28.31 8.86 22.77
CA GLU A 225 29.39 9.09 21.81
C GLU A 225 30.79 8.89 22.42
N ASP A 226 30.96 9.08 23.74
CA ASP A 226 32.23 8.83 24.44
C ASP A 226 32.63 7.34 24.51
N ASN A 227 31.63 6.43 24.38
CA ASN A 227 31.88 4.99 24.51
C ASN A 227 31.99 4.29 23.13
N TYR A 228 31.51 4.92 22.06
CA TYR A 228 31.51 4.33 20.73
C TYR A 228 32.43 5.13 19.80
N ALA A 229 33.43 4.47 19.25
CA ALA A 229 34.36 5.12 18.34
C ALA A 229 33.66 5.55 17.04
N ASN A 230 33.94 6.77 16.62
CA ASN A 230 33.54 7.27 15.28
C ASN A 230 32.03 7.23 15.00
N ILE A 231 31.18 7.48 15.99
CA ILE A 231 29.75 7.69 15.77
C ILE A 231 29.37 9.16 15.81
N ARG A 232 28.27 9.50 15.13
CA ARG A 232 27.57 10.80 15.26
C ARG A 232 26.11 10.52 15.56
N PHE A 233 25.66 10.98 16.70
CA PHE A 233 24.32 10.69 17.21
C PHE A 233 23.29 11.75 16.76
N ARG A 234 22.05 11.29 16.39
CA ARG A 234 20.95 12.17 15.97
C ARG A 234 19.60 11.68 16.51
N PHE A 235 18.78 12.63 17.01
CA PHE A 235 17.36 12.40 17.31
C PHE A 235 16.47 12.93 16.18
N MET A 236 15.41 12.17 15.79
CA MET A 236 14.49 12.55 14.71
C MET A 236 13.12 13.05 15.18
N GLY A 237 12.77 12.88 16.44
CA GLY A 237 11.57 13.47 17.04
C GLY A 237 10.25 12.83 16.61
N ILE A 238 10.24 11.58 16.14
CA ILE A 238 9.02 10.87 15.78
C ILE A 238 8.33 10.38 17.05
N GLU A 239 7.06 10.73 17.23
CA GLU A 239 6.26 10.41 18.40
C GLU A 239 5.95 8.90 18.54
N ASN A 240 5.44 8.50 19.69
CA ASN A 240 5.12 7.12 20.01
C ASN A 240 3.76 6.68 19.47
N ILE A 241 3.46 5.38 19.59
CA ILE A 241 2.23 4.75 19.09
C ILE A 241 0.96 5.35 19.68
N HIS A 242 0.99 5.86 20.92
CA HIS A 242 -0.19 6.43 21.57
C HIS A 242 -0.55 7.82 20.99
N VAL A 243 0.48 8.63 20.72
CA VAL A 243 0.32 9.92 20.03
C VAL A 243 -0.21 9.69 18.61
N MET A 244 0.33 8.71 17.88
CA MET A 244 -0.10 8.40 16.52
C MET A 244 -1.56 7.91 16.47
N ARG A 245 -1.99 7.09 17.43
CA ARG A 245 -3.39 6.66 17.56
C ARG A 245 -4.32 7.86 17.83
N SER A 246 -3.96 8.72 18.79
CA SER A 246 -4.76 9.91 19.09
C SER A 246 -4.84 10.86 17.90
N SER A 247 -3.76 10.98 17.14
CA SER A 247 -3.68 11.84 15.95
C SER A 247 -4.63 11.36 14.84
N VAL A 248 -4.61 10.05 14.49
CA VAL A 248 -5.52 9.52 13.47
C VAL A 248 -6.99 9.59 13.94
N GLN A 249 -7.25 9.37 15.21
CA GLN A 249 -8.61 9.48 15.75
C GLN A 249 -9.16 10.91 15.56
N LYS A 250 -8.39 11.93 15.91
CA LYS A 250 -8.77 13.34 15.67
C LYS A 250 -8.94 13.65 14.18
N LEU A 251 -8.10 13.07 13.32
CA LEU A 251 -8.26 13.21 11.88
C LEU A 251 -9.60 12.63 11.40
N LEU A 252 -9.97 11.44 11.87
CA LEU A 252 -11.23 10.79 11.48
C LEU A 252 -12.44 11.57 11.99
N GLU A 253 -12.38 12.14 13.20
CA GLU A 253 -13.43 13.03 13.73
C GLU A 253 -13.68 14.24 12.80
N VAL A 254 -12.62 14.79 12.20
CA VAL A 254 -12.72 15.87 11.20
C VAL A 254 -13.32 15.35 9.88
N CYS A 255 -12.94 14.16 9.44
CA CYS A 255 -13.48 13.54 8.23
C CYS A 255 -14.98 13.17 8.35
N GLU A 256 -15.47 12.92 9.56
CA GLU A 256 -16.87 12.57 9.81
C GLU A 256 -17.81 13.78 9.92
N LEU A 257 -17.28 15.01 9.87
CA LEU A 257 -18.11 16.22 9.86
C LEU A 257 -19.00 16.24 8.61
N LYS A 258 -20.31 16.40 8.78
CA LYS A 258 -21.27 16.28 7.67
C LYS A 258 -21.18 17.42 6.66
N THR A 259 -20.93 18.64 7.10
CA THR A 259 -20.86 19.84 6.25
C THR A 259 -19.84 20.83 6.81
N PRO A 260 -18.54 20.46 6.90
CA PRO A 260 -17.54 21.36 7.46
C PRO A 260 -17.33 22.57 6.55
N THR A 261 -17.16 23.74 7.14
CA THR A 261 -16.57 24.87 6.43
C THR A 261 -15.08 24.57 6.15
N MET A 262 -14.51 25.26 5.17
CA MET A 262 -13.08 25.13 4.87
C MET A 262 -12.22 25.46 6.10
N SER A 263 -12.60 26.46 6.88
CA SER A 263 -11.88 26.84 8.10
C SER A 263 -11.93 25.76 9.17
N GLU A 264 -13.10 25.16 9.41
CA GLU A 264 -13.26 24.05 10.37
C GLU A 264 -12.44 22.83 9.96
N PHE A 265 -12.50 22.45 8.68
CA PHE A 265 -11.74 21.31 8.16
C PHE A 265 -10.22 21.53 8.31
N LEU A 266 -9.70 22.67 7.86
CA LEU A 266 -8.27 22.97 7.92
C LEU A 266 -7.78 23.09 9.37
N SER A 267 -8.54 23.74 10.26
CA SER A 267 -8.21 23.85 11.69
C SER A 267 -8.24 22.45 12.36
N GLY A 268 -9.22 21.62 12.04
CA GLY A 268 -9.29 20.25 12.51
C GLY A 268 -8.12 19.40 12.02
N LEU A 269 -7.78 19.49 10.74
CA LEU A 269 -6.65 18.80 10.14
C LEU A 269 -5.32 19.18 10.81
N GLU A 270 -5.10 20.48 11.05
CA GLU A 270 -3.93 20.99 11.77
C GLU A 270 -3.88 20.49 13.22
N SER A 271 -5.00 20.59 13.95
CA SER A 271 -5.10 20.17 15.35
C SER A 271 -4.91 18.65 15.53
N SER A 272 -5.24 17.84 14.53
CA SER A 272 -4.98 16.40 14.53
C SER A 272 -3.48 16.10 14.59
N GLY A 273 -2.66 16.95 14.00
CA GLY A 273 -1.21 16.80 13.85
C GLY A 273 -0.80 15.67 12.89
N TRP A 274 -1.75 15.06 12.17
CA TRP A 274 -1.47 13.88 11.33
C TRP A 274 -0.43 14.15 10.26
N LEU A 275 -0.59 15.21 9.45
CA LEU A 275 0.36 15.57 8.40
C LEU A 275 1.74 15.95 8.96
N ARG A 276 1.82 16.53 10.16
CA ARG A 276 3.08 16.79 10.86
C ARG A 276 3.79 15.48 11.23
N HIS A 277 3.06 14.44 11.61
CA HIS A 277 3.65 13.13 11.90
C HIS A 277 4.13 12.41 10.63
N ILE A 278 3.37 12.49 9.52
CA ILE A 278 3.82 12.00 8.20
C ILE A 278 5.12 12.71 7.80
N LYS A 279 5.14 14.04 7.89
CA LYS A 279 6.35 14.84 7.62
C LYS A 279 7.56 14.39 8.46
N ALA A 280 7.38 14.12 9.75
CA ALA A 280 8.48 13.70 10.62
C ALA A 280 9.10 12.37 10.20
N VAL A 281 8.28 11.40 9.75
CA VAL A 281 8.77 10.12 9.21
C VAL A 281 9.51 10.34 7.89
N MET A 282 8.97 11.18 7.00
CA MET A 282 9.62 11.51 5.73
C MET A 282 10.96 12.21 5.95
N ASP A 283 11.03 13.23 6.83
CA ASP A 283 12.26 13.94 7.16
C ASP A 283 13.37 13.00 7.64
N ALA A 284 13.02 12.05 8.50
CA ALA A 284 13.96 11.04 8.98
C ALA A 284 14.46 10.12 7.85
N GLY A 285 13.56 9.65 6.97
CA GLY A 285 13.93 8.87 5.79
C GLY A 285 14.83 9.63 4.82
N ILE A 286 14.53 10.91 4.56
CA ILE A 286 15.34 11.80 3.72
C ILE A 286 16.73 12.00 4.32
N PHE A 287 16.81 12.24 5.62
CA PHE A 287 18.10 12.37 6.30
C PHE A 287 18.98 11.14 6.08
N ILE A 288 18.44 9.95 6.29
CA ILE A 288 19.16 8.68 6.10
C ILE A 288 19.57 8.50 4.63
N ALA A 289 18.66 8.78 3.68
CA ALA A 289 18.97 8.66 2.27
C ALA A 289 20.11 9.61 1.85
N LYS A 290 20.14 10.85 2.38
CA LYS A 290 21.24 11.81 2.18
C LYS A 290 22.54 11.35 2.80
N ALA A 291 22.53 10.83 4.03
CA ALA A 291 23.71 10.29 4.70
C ALA A 291 24.33 9.15 3.87
N VAL A 292 23.51 8.24 3.36
CA VAL A 292 23.96 7.11 2.54
C VAL A 292 24.43 7.55 1.14
N LYS A 293 23.65 8.38 0.43
CA LYS A 293 23.96 8.74 -0.97
C LYS A 293 25.02 9.83 -1.08
N VAL A 294 24.92 10.90 -0.28
CA VAL A 294 25.74 12.11 -0.41
C VAL A 294 26.97 12.03 0.49
N GLU A 295 26.77 11.73 1.77
CA GLU A 295 27.87 11.64 2.74
C GLU A 295 28.60 10.29 2.69
N LYS A 296 28.01 9.30 1.98
CA LYS A 296 28.57 7.96 1.78
C LYS A 296 28.91 7.26 3.09
N THR A 297 28.06 7.44 4.11
CA THR A 297 28.31 6.94 5.46
C THR A 297 27.26 5.92 5.88
N ASN A 298 27.65 4.97 6.75
CA ASN A 298 26.74 4.01 7.33
C ASN A 298 25.80 4.69 8.33
N VAL A 299 24.58 4.16 8.46
CA VAL A 299 23.58 4.64 9.40
C VAL A 299 23.01 3.47 10.18
N LEU A 300 23.09 3.51 11.51
CA LEU A 300 22.36 2.62 12.41
C LEU A 300 21.09 3.31 12.87
N VAL A 301 19.93 2.70 12.68
CA VAL A 301 18.63 3.26 13.02
C VAL A 301 17.98 2.46 14.12
N HIS A 302 17.54 3.15 15.17
CA HIS A 302 16.77 2.51 16.24
C HIS A 302 15.64 3.41 16.78
N CYS A 303 14.76 2.83 17.57
CA CYS A 303 13.78 3.51 18.41
C CYS A 303 13.80 2.88 19.82
N SER A 304 12.65 2.63 20.45
CA SER A 304 12.63 1.85 21.70
C SER A 304 12.94 0.37 21.44
N ASP A 305 12.08 -0.30 20.67
CA ASP A 305 12.20 -1.75 20.42
C ASP A 305 12.52 -2.09 18.95
N GLY A 306 12.63 -1.12 18.06
CA GLY A 306 13.10 -1.33 16.69
C GLY A 306 12.09 -1.94 15.71
N TRP A 307 10.78 -2.01 16.02
CA TRP A 307 9.77 -2.63 15.16
C TRP A 307 8.69 -1.69 14.58
N ASP A 308 8.53 -0.45 15.08
CA ASP A 308 7.57 0.55 14.60
C ASP A 308 8.30 1.64 13.79
N ARG A 309 8.72 2.74 14.42
CA ARG A 309 9.39 3.89 13.79
C ARG A 309 10.62 3.50 12.97
N THR A 310 11.40 2.54 13.44
CA THR A 310 12.57 2.02 12.72
C THR A 310 12.17 1.39 11.39
N ALA A 311 11.09 0.59 11.37
CA ALA A 311 10.56 0.01 10.12
C ALA A 311 10.09 1.10 9.15
N GLN A 312 9.35 2.12 9.63
CA GLN A 312 8.91 3.26 8.82
C GLN A 312 10.09 3.95 8.15
N VAL A 313 11.08 4.34 8.92
CA VAL A 313 12.18 5.21 8.46
C VAL A 313 13.16 4.45 7.56
N CYS A 314 13.51 3.19 7.88
CA CYS A 314 14.34 2.34 7.02
C CYS A 314 13.66 2.06 5.69
N SER A 315 12.34 1.80 5.70
CA SER A 315 11.58 1.55 4.47
C SER A 315 11.48 2.80 3.59
N VAL A 316 11.18 3.97 4.16
CA VAL A 316 11.14 5.24 3.41
C VAL A 316 12.51 5.54 2.81
N ALA A 317 13.60 5.43 3.59
CA ALA A 317 14.95 5.64 3.08
C ALA A 317 15.31 4.69 1.93
N SER A 318 14.92 3.41 2.04
CA SER A 318 15.13 2.40 0.98
C SER A 318 14.37 2.75 -0.30
N ILE A 319 13.11 3.20 -0.22
CA ILE A 319 12.29 3.63 -1.37
C ILE A 319 12.91 4.86 -2.05
N LEU A 320 13.46 5.80 -1.27
CA LEU A 320 14.14 6.98 -1.81
C LEU A 320 15.41 6.61 -2.57
N LEU A 321 16.21 5.70 -2.01
CA LEU A 321 17.52 5.30 -2.55
C LEU A 321 17.42 4.38 -3.75
N ASP A 322 16.47 3.45 -3.77
CA ASP A 322 16.45 2.33 -4.71
C ASP A 322 15.16 2.27 -5.53
N PRO A 323 15.23 2.51 -6.86
CA PRO A 323 14.10 2.40 -7.76
C PRO A 323 13.39 1.04 -7.73
N PHE A 324 14.10 -0.03 -7.36
CA PHE A 324 13.53 -1.37 -7.26
C PHE A 324 12.32 -1.42 -6.31
N TYR A 325 12.41 -0.76 -5.14
CA TYR A 325 11.31 -0.75 -4.17
C TYR A 325 10.08 0.05 -4.60
N ARG A 326 10.17 0.78 -5.70
CA ARG A 326 9.07 1.51 -6.34
C ARG A 326 8.33 0.66 -7.40
N THR A 327 8.72 -0.61 -7.56
CA THR A 327 8.02 -1.60 -8.37
C THR A 327 7.07 -2.44 -7.52
N PHE A 328 6.10 -3.13 -8.14
CA PHE A 328 5.24 -4.09 -7.46
C PHE A 328 6.04 -5.11 -6.66
N LYS A 329 6.98 -5.78 -7.32
CA LYS A 329 7.81 -6.81 -6.68
C LYS A 329 8.66 -6.22 -5.55
N GLY A 330 9.25 -5.06 -5.80
CA GLY A 330 10.13 -4.42 -4.83
C GLY A 330 9.39 -3.98 -3.56
N LEU A 331 8.20 -3.39 -3.68
CA LEU A 331 7.40 -3.00 -2.50
C LEU A 331 6.95 -4.22 -1.70
N MET A 332 6.50 -5.31 -2.36
CA MET A 332 6.13 -6.55 -1.67
C MET A 332 7.32 -7.15 -0.92
N ILE A 333 8.52 -7.17 -1.52
CA ILE A 333 9.75 -7.62 -0.86
C ILE A 333 10.10 -6.72 0.34
N LEU A 334 9.99 -5.39 0.19
CA LEU A 334 10.28 -4.44 1.27
C LEU A 334 9.36 -4.66 2.47
N ILE A 335 8.06 -4.89 2.22
CA ILE A 335 7.08 -5.19 3.27
C ILE A 335 7.43 -6.51 3.97
N GLU A 336 7.72 -7.58 3.21
CA GLU A 336 8.11 -8.87 3.81
C GLU A 336 9.39 -8.74 4.63
N LYS A 337 10.41 -8.02 4.14
CA LYS A 337 11.71 -7.87 4.79
C LYS A 337 11.64 -6.97 6.01
N GLU A 338 11.23 -5.70 5.83
CA GLU A 338 11.37 -4.66 6.86
C GLU A 338 10.24 -4.67 7.90
N TRP A 339 9.08 -5.22 7.54
CA TRP A 339 7.91 -5.21 8.41
C TRP A 339 7.59 -6.60 8.96
N ILE A 340 7.35 -7.57 8.09
CA ILE A 340 6.88 -8.90 8.49
C ILE A 340 8.03 -9.68 9.14
N SER A 341 9.15 -9.87 8.44
CA SER A 341 10.29 -10.64 8.94
C SER A 341 10.97 -9.95 10.12
N MET A 342 11.12 -8.63 10.08
CA MET A 342 11.72 -7.86 11.16
C MET A 342 10.76 -7.58 12.34
N GLY A 343 9.61 -8.24 12.39
CA GLY A 343 8.77 -8.36 13.58
C GLY A 343 8.00 -7.09 13.95
N HIS A 344 7.49 -6.31 12.96
CA HIS A 344 6.46 -5.33 13.26
C HIS A 344 5.21 -6.05 13.78
N LYS A 345 4.68 -5.59 14.88
CA LYS A 345 3.63 -6.28 15.64
C LYS A 345 2.25 -6.11 15.00
N PHE A 346 2.05 -6.64 13.81
CA PHE A 346 0.81 -6.46 13.04
C PHE A 346 -0.44 -6.84 13.82
N SER A 347 -0.47 -8.01 14.46
CA SER A 347 -1.67 -8.45 15.20
C SER A 347 -2.05 -7.49 16.31
N GLN A 348 -1.08 -6.91 17.02
CA GLN A 348 -1.32 -5.92 18.08
C GLN A 348 -1.66 -4.55 17.48
N ARG A 349 -0.87 -4.04 16.52
CA ARG A 349 -1.05 -2.69 15.94
C ARG A 349 -2.33 -2.56 15.14
N CYS A 350 -2.82 -3.65 14.56
CA CYS A 350 -4.04 -3.67 13.76
C CYS A 350 -5.27 -4.21 14.53
N GLY A 351 -5.09 -4.66 15.78
CA GLY A 351 -6.17 -5.20 16.60
C GLY A 351 -6.85 -6.39 15.93
N HIS A 352 -6.08 -7.38 15.46
CA HIS A 352 -6.64 -8.56 14.80
C HIS A 352 -7.34 -9.49 15.80
N LEU A 353 -6.81 -9.58 17.01
CA LEU A 353 -7.32 -10.40 18.11
C LEU A 353 -7.81 -9.50 19.24
N ASP A 354 -8.54 -10.10 20.16
CA ASP A 354 -8.84 -9.47 21.43
C ASP A 354 -7.55 -9.18 22.21
N GLY A 355 -7.44 -8.00 22.79
CA GLY A 355 -6.22 -7.54 23.46
C GLY A 355 -6.29 -6.09 23.91
N ASP A 356 -5.16 -5.56 24.40
CA ASP A 356 -5.09 -4.17 24.87
C ASP A 356 -5.29 -3.17 23.73
N PRO A 357 -6.37 -2.37 23.72
CA PRO A 357 -6.62 -1.36 22.70
C PRO A 357 -5.53 -0.26 22.66
N LYS A 358 -4.73 -0.13 23.72
CA LYS A 358 -3.60 0.81 23.76
C LYS A 358 -2.45 0.41 22.83
N GLU A 359 -2.37 -0.85 22.43
CA GLU A 359 -1.39 -1.36 21.47
C GLU A 359 -1.77 -1.11 20.00
N VAL A 360 -3.05 -0.85 19.71
CA VAL A 360 -3.53 -0.52 18.37
C VAL A 360 -3.01 0.86 17.95
N SER A 361 -2.40 0.95 16.76
CA SER A 361 -1.84 2.21 16.27
C SER A 361 -1.61 2.17 14.74
N PRO A 362 -1.83 3.27 14.01
CA PRO A 362 -1.82 3.33 12.56
C PRO A 362 -0.40 3.43 11.96
N ILE A 363 0.57 2.70 12.51
CA ILE A 363 1.98 2.83 12.12
C ILE A 363 2.21 2.41 10.66
N PHE A 364 1.62 1.30 10.23
CA PHE A 364 1.72 0.84 8.86
C PHE A 364 0.92 1.74 7.90
N THR A 365 -0.22 2.27 8.34
CA THR A 365 -1.00 3.27 7.58
C THR A 365 -0.18 4.53 7.31
N GLN A 366 0.58 5.02 8.30
CA GLN A 366 1.50 6.16 8.11
C GLN A 366 2.59 5.85 7.07
N PHE A 367 3.11 4.64 7.06
CA PHE A 367 4.09 4.23 6.04
C PHE A 367 3.48 4.25 4.63
N LEU A 368 2.27 3.74 4.44
CA LEU A 368 1.57 3.81 3.15
C LEU A 368 1.27 5.26 2.75
N ASP A 369 0.91 6.13 3.71
CA ASP A 369 0.72 7.56 3.46
C ASP A 369 2.03 8.22 3.00
N CYS A 370 3.17 7.91 3.62
CA CYS A 370 4.48 8.38 3.15
C CYS A 370 4.77 7.96 1.70
N ILE A 371 4.42 6.73 1.31
CA ILE A 371 4.57 6.28 -0.09
C ILE A 371 3.66 7.10 -1.01
N TRP A 372 2.41 7.31 -0.62
CA TRP A 372 1.47 8.11 -1.40
C TRP A 372 1.97 9.56 -1.56
N GLN A 373 2.50 10.20 -0.51
CA GLN A 373 3.14 11.53 -0.60
C GLN A 373 4.29 11.56 -1.62
N LEU A 374 5.08 10.49 -1.69
CA LEU A 374 6.14 10.35 -2.69
C LEU A 374 5.57 10.16 -4.10
N MET A 375 4.48 9.41 -4.25
CA MET A 375 3.82 9.23 -5.55
C MET A 375 3.23 10.53 -6.09
N GLU A 376 2.65 11.37 -5.24
CA GLU A 376 2.15 12.69 -5.61
C GLU A 376 3.28 13.63 -6.09
N GLN A 377 4.44 13.61 -5.42
CA GLN A 377 5.58 14.41 -5.83
C GLN A 377 6.35 13.83 -7.04
N PHE A 378 6.31 12.51 -7.25
CA PHE A 378 7.04 11.81 -8.33
C PHE A 378 6.11 10.86 -9.10
N PRO A 379 5.13 11.37 -9.86
CA PRO A 379 4.06 10.57 -10.46
C PRO A 379 4.54 9.54 -11.50
N CYS A 380 5.74 9.69 -12.04
CA CYS A 380 6.32 8.74 -12.99
C CYS A 380 7.29 7.72 -12.35
N ALA A 381 7.55 7.81 -11.03
CA ALA A 381 8.59 7.01 -10.39
C ALA A 381 8.12 5.65 -9.87
N PHE A 382 6.81 5.44 -9.73
CA PHE A 382 6.21 4.24 -9.15
C PHE A 382 5.49 3.40 -10.20
N GLU A 383 5.72 2.09 -10.21
CA GLU A 383 5.08 1.14 -11.13
C GLU A 383 3.58 0.97 -10.84
N PHE A 384 3.17 1.21 -9.60
CA PHE A 384 1.82 1.04 -9.07
C PHE A 384 1.12 2.37 -8.83
N ASN A 385 -0.20 2.32 -8.82
CA ASN A 385 -1.08 3.45 -8.52
C ASN A 385 -1.56 3.42 -7.05
N GLU A 386 -2.33 4.43 -6.64
CA GLU A 386 -2.94 4.58 -5.33
C GLU A 386 -3.76 3.34 -4.90
N ASN A 387 -4.53 2.74 -5.81
CA ASN A 387 -5.37 1.59 -5.49
C ASN A 387 -4.58 0.38 -5.00
N PHE A 388 -3.31 0.23 -5.42
CA PHE A 388 -2.44 -0.82 -4.90
C PHE A 388 -2.16 -0.64 -3.41
N LEU A 389 -1.90 0.59 -2.96
CA LEU A 389 -1.69 0.90 -1.55
C LEU A 389 -2.97 0.70 -0.72
N LEU A 390 -4.11 1.12 -1.26
CA LEU A 390 -5.42 0.95 -0.63
C LEU A 390 -5.79 -0.54 -0.48
N GLU A 391 -5.52 -1.35 -1.49
CA GLU A 391 -5.77 -2.80 -1.44
C GLU A 391 -4.87 -3.50 -0.40
N ILE A 392 -3.58 -3.12 -0.32
CA ILE A 392 -2.69 -3.61 0.74
C ILE A 392 -3.25 -3.21 2.11
N HIS A 393 -3.66 -1.95 2.29
CA HIS A 393 -4.22 -1.46 3.53
C HIS A 393 -5.48 -2.24 3.95
N ASP A 394 -6.40 -2.48 3.03
CA ASP A 394 -7.59 -3.28 3.30
C ASP A 394 -7.24 -4.69 3.76
N HIS A 395 -6.25 -5.32 3.11
CA HIS A 395 -5.85 -6.68 3.46
C HIS A 395 -4.99 -6.80 4.72
N VAL A 396 -4.40 -5.71 5.20
CA VAL A 396 -3.80 -5.67 6.54
C VAL A 396 -4.87 -5.91 7.63
N PHE A 397 -6.08 -5.40 7.42
CA PHE A 397 -7.17 -5.51 8.41
C PHE A 397 -8.19 -6.62 8.13
N SER A 398 -8.30 -7.10 6.89
CA SER A 398 -9.31 -8.11 6.51
C SER A 398 -9.09 -9.47 7.17
N CYS A 399 -7.87 -9.77 7.59
CA CYS A 399 -7.44 -11.09 8.05
C CYS A 399 -7.79 -12.22 7.06
N GLN A 400 -7.97 -11.91 5.76
CA GLN A 400 -8.29 -12.90 4.72
C GLN A 400 -7.07 -13.72 4.31
N PHE A 401 -5.89 -13.12 4.36
CA PHE A 401 -4.61 -13.73 4.01
C PHE A 401 -3.68 -13.79 5.21
N GLY A 402 -2.73 -14.72 5.19
CA GLY A 402 -1.84 -14.94 6.32
C GLY A 402 -0.68 -13.94 6.48
N ASN A 403 -0.43 -13.06 5.47
CA ASN A 403 0.79 -12.22 5.46
C ASN A 403 0.94 -11.32 6.68
N PHE A 404 -0.14 -10.68 7.12
CA PHE A 404 -0.12 -9.72 8.22
C PHE A 404 -0.54 -10.29 9.57
N LEU A 405 -0.70 -11.62 9.68
CA LEU A 405 -1.01 -12.28 10.95
C LEU A 405 0.26 -12.55 11.76
N GLY A 406 0.14 -12.49 13.09
CA GLY A 406 1.27 -12.61 14.01
C GLY A 406 2.01 -11.29 14.24
N ASN A 407 2.94 -11.29 15.19
CA ASN A 407 3.75 -10.12 15.55
C ASN A 407 5.24 -10.30 15.20
N CYS A 408 5.64 -11.50 14.79
CA CYS A 408 6.99 -11.83 14.35
C CYS A 408 6.98 -13.14 13.55
N GLN A 409 8.13 -13.50 13.00
CA GLN A 409 8.28 -14.71 12.20
C GLN A 409 8.02 -15.98 13.03
N LYS A 410 8.48 -15.99 14.31
CA LYS A 410 8.24 -17.10 15.23
C LYS A 410 6.75 -17.34 15.46
N ASP A 411 5.96 -16.29 15.76
CA ASP A 411 4.49 -16.41 15.92
C ASP A 411 3.85 -17.05 14.68
N ARG A 412 4.31 -16.68 13.49
CA ARG A 412 3.79 -17.16 12.19
C ARG A 412 4.11 -18.64 11.99
N GLU A 413 5.28 -19.10 12.41
CA GLU A 413 5.66 -20.51 12.39
C GLU A 413 4.86 -21.31 13.42
N ASP A 414 4.73 -20.81 14.64
CA ASP A 414 3.95 -21.43 15.72
C ASP A 414 2.46 -21.62 15.31
N MET A 415 1.88 -20.64 14.65
CA MET A 415 0.52 -20.71 14.06
C MET A 415 0.43 -21.55 12.78
N ARG A 416 1.55 -21.99 12.20
CA ARG A 416 1.63 -22.71 10.93
C ARG A 416 0.97 -21.97 9.77
N ILE A 417 1.19 -20.65 9.69
CA ILE A 417 0.55 -19.75 8.71
C ILE A 417 0.80 -20.22 7.28
N TYR A 418 2.04 -20.58 6.95
CA TYR A 418 2.44 -21.00 5.60
C TYR A 418 1.74 -22.29 5.14
N GLU A 419 1.35 -23.15 6.08
CA GLU A 419 0.67 -24.41 5.79
C GLU A 419 -0.85 -24.29 5.77
N LYS A 420 -1.41 -23.43 6.63
CA LYS A 420 -2.85 -23.35 6.85
C LYS A 420 -3.53 -22.22 6.07
N THR A 421 -2.80 -21.17 5.68
CA THR A 421 -3.38 -19.98 5.07
C THR A 421 -2.85 -19.70 3.66
N HIS A 422 -3.42 -18.72 2.96
CA HIS A 422 -3.00 -18.29 1.64
C HIS A 422 -2.25 -16.95 1.71
N SER A 423 -1.27 -16.77 0.81
CA SER A 423 -0.55 -15.49 0.65
C SER A 423 -1.38 -14.50 -0.17
N LEU A 424 -1.32 -13.22 0.21
CA LEU A 424 -1.90 -12.08 -0.50
C LEU A 424 -1.22 -11.80 -1.84
N TRP A 425 0.08 -12.06 -1.94
CA TRP A 425 0.87 -11.60 -3.08
C TRP A 425 0.41 -12.14 -4.43
N PRO A 426 0.07 -13.44 -4.59
CA PRO A 426 -0.51 -13.94 -5.84
C PRO A 426 -1.80 -13.24 -6.24
N PHE A 427 -2.66 -12.94 -5.28
CA PHE A 427 -3.92 -12.22 -5.52
C PHE A 427 -3.66 -10.82 -6.09
N LEU A 428 -2.73 -10.07 -5.51
CA LEU A 428 -2.36 -8.74 -6.02
C LEU A 428 -1.68 -8.80 -7.40
N VAL A 429 -0.82 -9.80 -7.62
CA VAL A 429 -0.15 -9.98 -8.91
C VAL A 429 -1.14 -10.32 -10.04
N GLN A 430 -2.17 -11.11 -9.77
CA GLN A 430 -3.24 -11.39 -10.75
C GLN A 430 -4.01 -10.13 -11.15
N ARG A 431 -4.15 -9.18 -10.23
CA ARG A 431 -4.82 -7.90 -10.45
C ARG A 431 -3.86 -6.76 -10.83
N LYS A 432 -2.61 -7.08 -11.17
CA LYS A 432 -1.60 -6.08 -11.57
C LYS A 432 -2.09 -5.07 -12.63
N PRO A 433 -2.89 -5.42 -13.65
CA PRO A 433 -3.42 -4.46 -14.60
C PRO A 433 -4.26 -3.33 -13.96
N ASP A 434 -5.01 -3.65 -12.87
CA ASP A 434 -5.86 -2.68 -12.16
C ASP A 434 -5.03 -1.67 -11.36
N PHE A 435 -3.84 -2.10 -10.94
CA PHE A 435 -2.94 -1.32 -10.07
C PHE A 435 -1.80 -0.63 -10.81
N ARG A 436 -1.68 -0.82 -12.12
CA ARG A 436 -0.56 -0.27 -12.88
C ARG A 436 -0.67 1.25 -13.04
N ASN A 437 0.42 1.95 -12.74
CA ASN A 437 0.55 3.36 -13.02
C ASN A 437 0.89 3.56 -14.52
N PRO A 438 0.02 4.21 -15.30
CA PRO A 438 0.25 4.42 -16.74
C PRO A 438 1.41 5.40 -17.01
N LEU A 439 1.78 6.23 -16.05
CA LEU A 439 2.85 7.21 -16.18
C LEU A 439 4.24 6.64 -15.84
N TYR A 440 4.32 5.42 -15.33
CA TYR A 440 5.58 4.82 -14.93
C TYR A 440 6.58 4.73 -16.08
N LYS A 441 7.77 5.29 -15.88
CA LYS A 441 8.84 5.35 -16.91
C LYS A 441 10.01 4.38 -16.65
N GLY A 442 9.88 3.47 -15.69
CA GLY A 442 10.93 2.51 -15.33
C GLY A 442 12.10 3.13 -14.57
N PHE A 443 13.20 2.39 -14.49
CA PHE A 443 14.38 2.78 -13.68
C PHE A 443 15.21 3.92 -14.28
N THR A 444 15.00 4.26 -15.55
CA THR A 444 15.89 5.15 -16.32
C THR A 444 15.70 6.63 -16.04
N VAL A 445 14.54 7.03 -15.50
CA VAL A 445 14.18 8.45 -15.35
C VAL A 445 14.49 8.99 -13.94
N TYR A 446 14.29 8.17 -12.91
CA TYR A 446 14.49 8.58 -11.53
C TYR A 446 15.45 7.63 -10.80
N GLY A 447 16.64 8.13 -10.47
CA GLY A 447 17.56 7.49 -9.53
C GLY A 447 17.08 7.63 -8.08
N VAL A 448 17.89 8.27 -7.24
CA VAL A 448 17.52 8.62 -5.86
C VAL A 448 16.50 9.76 -5.87
N LEU A 449 15.37 9.60 -5.15
CA LEU A 449 14.37 10.64 -5.01
C LEU A 449 14.80 11.67 -3.96
N ASN A 450 14.48 12.94 -4.21
CA ASN A 450 14.71 14.03 -3.28
C ASN A 450 13.41 14.82 -3.05
N PRO A 451 12.47 14.29 -2.24
CA PRO A 451 11.20 14.95 -2.00
C PRO A 451 11.35 16.21 -1.16
N SER A 452 10.39 17.11 -1.31
CA SER A 452 10.24 18.29 -0.47
C SER A 452 9.21 18.04 0.63
N THR A 453 9.56 18.37 1.86
CA THR A 453 8.67 18.26 3.03
C THR A 453 8.21 19.61 3.55
N VAL A 454 8.28 20.67 2.73
CA VAL A 454 7.66 21.95 3.08
C VAL A 454 6.14 21.75 3.23
N PRO A 455 5.46 22.48 4.13
CA PRO A 455 4.06 22.19 4.49
C PRO A 455 3.10 22.09 3.32
N TYR A 456 3.24 22.90 2.29
CA TYR A 456 2.34 22.88 1.11
C TYR A 456 2.58 21.70 0.16
N ASN A 457 3.65 20.92 0.33
CA ASN A 457 3.91 19.69 -0.42
C ASN A 457 3.43 18.43 0.31
N ILE A 458 3.00 18.54 1.56
CA ILE A 458 2.41 17.45 2.33
C ILE A 458 0.89 17.58 2.25
N GLN A 459 0.25 16.62 1.60
CA GLN A 459 -1.17 16.69 1.25
C GLN A 459 -2.02 15.75 2.10
N PHE A 460 -3.31 16.10 2.25
CA PHE A 460 -4.29 15.23 2.87
C PHE A 460 -4.70 14.13 1.88
N TRP A 461 -4.50 12.87 2.27
CA TRP A 461 -4.84 11.73 1.42
C TRP A 461 -6.35 11.40 1.46
N CYS A 462 -7.11 12.15 0.69
CA CYS A 462 -8.57 11.99 0.61
C CYS A 462 -8.99 10.57 0.16
N GLY A 463 -8.26 9.98 -0.80
CA GLY A 463 -8.49 8.62 -1.29
C GLY A 463 -8.37 7.53 -0.21
N MET A 464 -7.67 7.79 0.89
CA MET A 464 -7.57 6.89 2.04
C MET A 464 -8.66 7.19 3.08
N TYR A 465 -8.74 8.44 3.57
CA TYR A 465 -9.51 8.78 4.76
C TYR A 465 -10.99 9.08 4.47
N ASN A 466 -11.32 9.58 3.28
CA ASN A 466 -12.69 9.92 2.85
C ASN A 466 -13.24 9.05 1.70
N ARG A 467 -12.57 7.96 1.33
CA ARG A 467 -12.92 7.15 0.13
C ARG A 467 -14.32 6.53 0.16
N PHE A 468 -14.94 6.40 1.32
CA PHE A 468 -16.28 5.83 1.48
C PHE A 468 -17.37 6.88 1.65
N ASP A 469 -17.02 8.16 1.67
CA ASP A 469 -18.00 9.24 1.74
C ASP A 469 -18.72 9.40 0.40
N LYS A 470 -20.03 9.15 0.42
CA LYS A 470 -20.87 9.23 -0.79
C LYS A 470 -21.22 10.67 -1.18
N GLY A 471 -21.11 11.62 -0.26
CA GLY A 471 -21.42 13.03 -0.50
C GLY A 471 -20.34 13.79 -1.25
N LEU A 472 -19.11 13.34 -1.09
CA LEU A 472 -17.91 13.90 -1.69
C LEU A 472 -17.20 12.78 -2.45
N GLN A 473 -17.73 12.41 -3.63
CA GLN A 473 -16.88 11.60 -4.51
C GLN A 473 -15.60 12.40 -4.72
N PRO A 474 -14.43 11.93 -4.26
CA PRO A 474 -13.19 12.62 -4.53
C PRO A 474 -13.12 12.79 -6.03
N LYS A 475 -12.80 14.00 -6.50
CA LYS A 475 -12.47 14.21 -7.91
C LYS A 475 -11.47 13.13 -8.26
N GLN A 476 -11.80 12.31 -9.26
CA GLN A 476 -10.89 11.25 -9.72
C GLN A 476 -9.50 11.85 -9.81
N SER A 477 -8.51 11.18 -9.26
CA SER A 477 -7.14 11.65 -9.39
C SER A 477 -6.83 11.79 -10.87
N MET A 478 -5.99 12.72 -11.27
CA MET A 478 -5.57 12.89 -12.67
C MET A 478 -5.11 11.56 -13.28
N LEU A 479 -4.47 10.71 -12.47
CA LEU A 479 -4.07 9.35 -12.81
C LEU A 479 -5.24 8.41 -13.10
N GLU A 480 -6.30 8.44 -12.29
CA GLU A 480 -7.51 7.64 -12.53
C GLU A 480 -8.24 8.09 -13.78
N SER A 481 -8.34 9.41 -14.01
CA SER A 481 -8.90 9.99 -15.22
C SER A 481 -8.12 9.53 -16.45
N LEU A 482 -6.78 9.56 -16.41
CA LEU A 482 -5.93 9.05 -17.50
C LEU A 482 -6.10 7.54 -17.73
N LEU A 483 -6.22 6.74 -16.67
CA LEU A 483 -6.48 5.31 -16.78
C LEU A 483 -7.83 5.03 -17.43
N GLN A 484 -8.85 5.78 -17.07
CA GLN A 484 -10.19 5.65 -17.63
C GLN A 484 -10.19 6.04 -19.10
N ILE A 485 -9.58 7.16 -19.47
CA ILE A 485 -9.41 7.61 -20.86
C ILE A 485 -8.64 6.55 -21.68
N LYS A 486 -7.57 6.00 -21.13
CA LYS A 486 -6.79 4.97 -21.80
C LYS A 486 -7.57 3.67 -22.00
N LYS A 487 -8.36 3.22 -21.02
CA LYS A 487 -9.27 2.08 -21.18
C LYS A 487 -10.32 2.33 -22.26
N GLN A 488 -10.95 3.50 -22.26
CA GLN A 488 -11.92 3.89 -23.28
C GLN A 488 -11.29 3.90 -24.67
N ARG A 489 -10.09 4.48 -24.80
CA ARG A 489 -9.34 4.50 -26.06
C ARG A 489 -9.09 3.09 -26.59
N THR A 490 -8.63 2.16 -25.75
CA THR A 490 -8.37 0.77 -26.17
C THR A 490 -9.65 0.06 -26.65
N VAL A 491 -10.77 0.31 -25.98
CA VAL A 491 -12.08 -0.23 -26.42
C VAL A 491 -12.51 0.35 -27.75
N LEU A 492 -12.32 1.66 -27.95
CA LEU A 492 -12.64 2.32 -29.22
C LEU A 492 -11.75 1.84 -30.36
N GLU A 493 -10.44 1.67 -30.13
CA GLU A 493 -9.50 1.10 -31.11
C GLU A 493 -9.93 -0.31 -31.56
N ALA A 494 -10.33 -1.16 -30.60
CA ALA A 494 -10.84 -2.49 -30.90
C ALA A 494 -12.16 -2.44 -31.71
N ASN A 495 -13.05 -1.50 -31.39
CA ASN A 495 -14.30 -1.31 -32.11
C ASN A 495 -14.07 -0.77 -33.55
N VAL A 496 -13.17 0.20 -33.73
CA VAL A 496 -12.75 0.69 -35.06
C VAL A 496 -12.26 -0.49 -35.91
N HIS A 497 -11.30 -1.27 -35.37
CA HIS A 497 -10.76 -2.43 -36.08
C HIS A 497 -11.84 -3.46 -36.48
N LYS A 498 -12.81 -3.71 -35.57
CA LYS A 498 -13.92 -4.61 -35.81
C LYS A 498 -14.85 -4.09 -36.92
N LEU A 499 -15.13 -2.78 -36.94
CA LEU A 499 -15.96 -2.13 -37.98
C LEU A 499 -15.26 -2.08 -39.34
N GLU A 500 -13.95 -1.75 -39.36
CA GLU A 500 -13.13 -1.79 -40.56
C GLU A 500 -13.04 -3.20 -41.18
N LYS A 501 -12.94 -4.22 -40.33
CA LYS A 501 -12.97 -5.64 -40.79
C LYS A 501 -14.33 -6.02 -41.39
N LYS A 502 -15.44 -5.50 -40.82
CA LYS A 502 -16.78 -5.72 -41.36
C LYS A 502 -16.99 -5.01 -42.70
N LEU A 503 -16.49 -3.79 -42.85
CA LEU A 503 -16.54 -3.04 -44.13
C LEU A 503 -15.75 -3.76 -45.22
N LYS A 504 -14.52 -4.21 -44.93
CA LYS A 504 -13.67 -4.95 -45.87
C LYS A 504 -14.20 -6.34 -46.23
N GLY A 505 -15.01 -6.97 -45.39
CA GLY A 505 -15.62 -8.29 -45.66
C GLY A 505 -16.94 -8.21 -46.43
N HIS A 506 -17.45 -7.00 -46.78
CA HIS A 506 -18.71 -6.79 -47.48
C HIS A 506 -18.57 -6.63 -49.00
N ASP A 507 -17.36 -6.56 -49.54
CA ASP A 507 -17.15 -6.49 -50.99
C ASP A 507 -17.53 -7.78 -51.75
N GLU A 508 -17.99 -8.83 -51.08
CA GLU A 508 -18.24 -10.15 -51.71
C GLU A 508 -19.65 -10.73 -51.57
N SER A 509 -20.71 -10.01 -51.10
CA SER A 509 -22.08 -10.58 -51.12
C SER A 509 -23.23 -9.57 -51.11
N PRO A 510 -24.42 -9.92 -51.73
CA PRO A 510 -25.48 -8.95 -52.02
C PRO A 510 -26.42 -8.63 -50.85
N GLU A 511 -27.04 -7.50 -50.96
CA GLU A 511 -27.93 -6.71 -50.13
C GLU A 511 -28.91 -7.45 -49.21
N GLU A 512 -28.81 -7.20 -47.89
CA GLU A 512 -29.94 -7.29 -46.95
C GLU A 512 -30.18 -5.94 -46.26
N VAL A 513 -31.41 -5.44 -46.38
CA VAL A 513 -31.88 -4.19 -45.78
C VAL A 513 -32.20 -4.41 -44.30
N CYS A 514 -31.54 -3.70 -43.39
CA CYS A 514 -31.79 -3.76 -41.97
C CYS A 514 -32.59 -2.55 -41.46
N SER A 515 -33.62 -2.74 -40.65
CA SER A 515 -34.51 -1.69 -40.15
C SER A 515 -33.88 -0.87 -39.03
N CYS A 516 -34.09 0.43 -39.00
CA CYS A 516 -33.52 1.42 -38.06
C CYS A 516 -33.80 1.20 -36.57
N SER A 517 -34.79 0.38 -36.22
CA SER A 517 -35.16 0.14 -34.80
C SER A 517 -34.16 -0.70 -34.00
N GLN A 518 -33.26 -1.43 -34.65
CA GLN A 518 -32.22 -2.22 -33.96
C GLN A 518 -30.96 -1.42 -33.66
N LEU A 519 -30.72 -0.30 -34.32
CA LEU A 519 -29.55 0.56 -34.08
C LEU A 519 -29.66 1.35 -32.78
N GLY A 520 -30.85 1.86 -32.44
CA GLY A 520 -31.07 2.63 -31.20
C GLY A 520 -30.82 1.81 -29.92
N ASN A 521 -31.16 0.53 -29.95
CA ASN A 521 -30.98 -0.36 -28.81
C ASN A 521 -29.53 -0.85 -28.59
N LEU A 522 -28.72 -0.92 -29.64
CA LEU A 522 -27.29 -1.26 -29.53
C LEU A 522 -26.45 -0.09 -29.03
N LEU A 523 -26.81 1.14 -29.38
CA LEU A 523 -26.12 2.35 -28.89
C LEU A 523 -26.45 2.66 -27.45
N SER A 524 -27.68 2.40 -26.96
CA SER A 524 -28.07 2.63 -25.59
C SER A 524 -27.53 1.57 -24.60
N GLN A 525 -27.19 0.38 -25.08
CA GLN A 525 -26.62 -0.69 -24.23
C GLN A 525 -25.11 -0.60 -24.02
N HIS A 526 -24.39 0.14 -24.87
CA HIS A 526 -22.92 0.21 -24.83
C HIS A 526 -22.35 1.58 -24.45
N LEU A 527 -23.19 2.61 -24.43
CA LEU A 527 -22.84 3.96 -23.94
C LEU A 527 -23.53 4.16 -22.60
N GLY A 528 -22.83 3.90 -21.52
CA GLY A 528 -23.25 4.34 -20.19
C GLY A 528 -23.52 5.84 -20.20
N SER A 529 -24.51 6.28 -19.38
CA SER A 529 -25.02 7.63 -19.25
C SER A 529 -23.95 8.72 -19.35
N PRO A 530 -24.25 9.87 -19.96
CA PRO A 530 -23.29 10.95 -20.18
C PRO A 530 -22.78 11.47 -18.83
N LEU A 531 -21.47 11.54 -18.69
CA LEU A 531 -20.78 12.21 -17.60
C LEU A 531 -21.25 13.66 -17.52
N SER A 532 -21.85 14.03 -16.39
CA SER A 532 -22.13 15.43 -16.05
C SER A 532 -20.81 16.17 -15.85
N SER A 533 -20.37 16.88 -16.86
CA SER A 533 -19.19 17.73 -16.84
C SER A 533 -19.59 19.14 -16.42
N PRO A 534 -18.87 19.80 -15.47
CA PRO A 534 -19.17 21.18 -15.06
C PRO A 534 -18.47 22.23 -15.92
N LEU A 535 -18.11 21.94 -17.16
CA LEU A 535 -17.61 22.93 -18.10
C LEU A 535 -18.64 23.11 -19.21
N GLY A 536 -19.19 24.34 -19.26
CA GLY A 536 -20.27 24.73 -20.15
C GLY A 536 -19.97 24.38 -21.60
N PHE A 537 -20.81 23.53 -22.19
CA PHE A 537 -20.86 23.28 -23.61
C PHE A 537 -21.59 24.44 -24.29
N MET A 538 -20.90 25.15 -25.17
CA MET A 538 -21.53 25.88 -26.22
C MET A 538 -22.10 24.87 -27.20
N GLY A 539 -23.41 24.93 -27.39
CA GLY A 539 -24.17 24.03 -28.24
C GLY A 539 -23.71 24.08 -29.70
N VAL A 540 -23.53 22.90 -30.24
CA VAL A 540 -23.72 22.67 -31.68
C VAL A 540 -25.04 21.91 -31.78
N ASP A 541 -26.14 22.69 -31.80
CA ASP A 541 -27.45 22.21 -32.25
C ASP A 541 -27.38 22.04 -33.75
N GLY A 542 -26.89 20.90 -34.18
CA GLY A 542 -27.10 20.39 -35.56
C GLY A 542 -28.31 19.47 -35.52
N ASP A 543 -29.38 19.97 -36.12
CA ASP A 543 -30.69 19.36 -36.22
C ASP A 543 -30.63 17.94 -36.80
N PHE A 544 -30.62 16.95 -35.93
CA PHE A 544 -30.58 15.51 -36.27
C PHE A 544 -31.95 15.00 -36.76
N SER A 545 -33.00 15.83 -36.63
CA SER A 545 -34.36 15.46 -37.03
C SER A 545 -34.57 15.53 -38.57
N THR A 546 -33.74 16.30 -39.28
CA THR A 546 -33.88 16.48 -40.73
C THR A 546 -33.24 15.38 -41.58
N LEU A 547 -32.40 14.53 -41.01
CA LEU A 547 -31.74 13.42 -41.73
C LEU A 547 -32.55 12.11 -41.72
N MET A 548 -33.62 12.05 -40.92
CA MET A 548 -34.44 10.84 -40.76
C MET A 548 -35.66 10.77 -41.69
N GLU A 549 -35.95 11.84 -42.46
CA GLU A 549 -37.17 11.86 -43.28
C GLU A 549 -37.01 11.35 -44.72
N ASN A 550 -35.82 11.10 -45.23
CA ASN A 550 -35.65 10.60 -46.58
C ASN A 550 -34.49 9.61 -46.73
N GLY A 551 -34.82 8.34 -46.81
CA GLY A 551 -33.97 7.36 -47.47
C GLY A 551 -33.46 6.22 -46.57
N THR A 552 -33.78 5.01 -46.96
CA THR A 552 -33.14 3.77 -46.57
C THR A 552 -31.64 3.84 -46.82
N LEU A 553 -30.83 4.04 -45.76
CA LEU A 553 -29.37 3.89 -45.83
C LEU A 553 -29.02 2.41 -46.06
N SER A 554 -28.15 2.17 -47.06
CA SER A 554 -27.56 0.85 -47.25
C SER A 554 -26.81 0.42 -45.98
N ARG A 555 -26.68 -0.88 -45.75
CA ARG A 555 -25.96 -1.43 -44.56
C ARG A 555 -24.53 -0.91 -44.49
N GLU A 556 -23.92 -0.64 -45.61
CA GLU A 556 -22.58 -0.09 -45.74
C GLU A 556 -22.53 1.39 -45.33
N GLY A 557 -23.48 2.22 -45.73
CA GLY A 557 -23.60 3.60 -45.26
C GLY A 557 -23.83 3.71 -43.76
N SER A 558 -24.63 2.79 -43.18
CA SER A 558 -24.82 2.71 -41.72
C SER A 558 -23.54 2.31 -40.95
N LEU A 559 -22.74 1.39 -41.49
CA LEU A 559 -21.47 0.99 -40.88
C LEU A 559 -20.42 2.09 -41.01
N GLN A 560 -20.41 2.84 -42.13
CA GLN A 560 -19.50 3.97 -42.32
C GLN A 560 -19.80 5.10 -41.33
N VAL A 561 -21.06 5.46 -41.12
CA VAL A 561 -21.47 6.46 -40.12
C VAL A 561 -21.06 6.04 -38.71
N GLN A 562 -21.20 4.76 -38.35
CA GLN A 562 -20.74 4.24 -37.05
C GLN A 562 -19.22 4.34 -36.92
N LEU A 563 -18.48 4.01 -37.97
CA LEU A 563 -17.01 4.10 -38.00
C LEU A 563 -16.56 5.55 -37.81
N ASP A 564 -17.17 6.49 -38.49
CA ASP A 564 -16.83 7.92 -38.44
C ASP A 564 -17.16 8.51 -37.05
N GLN A 565 -18.27 8.10 -36.43
CA GLN A 565 -18.60 8.46 -35.04
C GLN A 565 -17.58 7.92 -34.02
N VAL A 566 -17.18 6.66 -34.15
CA VAL A 566 -16.19 6.06 -33.25
C VAL A 566 -14.80 6.69 -33.46
N LYS A 567 -14.43 7.03 -34.72
CA LYS A 567 -13.17 7.73 -35.01
C LYS A 567 -13.15 9.14 -34.40
N SER A 568 -14.26 9.90 -34.52
CA SER A 568 -14.38 11.22 -33.90
C SER A 568 -14.24 11.16 -32.37
N GLN A 569 -14.87 10.19 -31.72
CA GLN A 569 -14.69 9.97 -30.27
C GLN A 569 -13.26 9.60 -29.91
N TRP A 570 -12.59 8.80 -30.73
CA TRP A 570 -11.20 8.44 -30.53
C TRP A 570 -10.26 9.64 -30.67
N GLU A 571 -10.48 10.51 -31.68
CA GLU A 571 -9.69 11.74 -31.86
C GLU A 571 -9.85 12.70 -30.68
N TYR A 572 -11.07 12.86 -30.17
CA TYR A 572 -11.35 13.68 -28.99
C TYR A 572 -10.59 13.17 -27.76
N LEU A 573 -10.66 11.87 -27.47
CA LEU A 573 -9.94 11.26 -26.35
C LEU A 573 -8.42 11.30 -26.52
N HIS A 574 -7.94 11.24 -27.75
CA HIS A 574 -6.51 11.37 -28.04
C HIS A 574 -6.01 12.79 -27.73
N HIS A 575 -6.77 13.81 -28.13
CA HIS A 575 -6.45 15.21 -27.86
C HIS A 575 -6.46 15.51 -26.34
N ASP A 576 -7.47 15.04 -25.62
CA ASP A 576 -7.55 15.17 -24.15
C ASP A 576 -6.37 14.49 -23.46
N CYS A 577 -6.00 13.29 -23.89
CA CYS A 577 -4.86 12.57 -23.35
C CYS A 577 -3.53 13.33 -23.58
N CYS A 578 -3.34 13.91 -24.76
CA CYS A 578 -2.17 14.73 -25.07
C CYS A 578 -2.12 16.00 -24.22
N GLY A 579 -3.23 16.71 -24.07
CA GLY A 579 -3.31 17.92 -23.24
C GLY A 579 -2.99 17.67 -21.76
N ILE A 580 -3.48 16.56 -21.20
CA ILE A 580 -3.15 16.14 -19.84
C ILE A 580 -1.66 15.78 -19.70
N MET A 581 -1.09 15.08 -20.69
CA MET A 581 0.33 14.71 -20.70
C MET A 581 1.26 15.93 -20.82
N ASP A 582 0.86 16.95 -21.59
CA ASP A 582 1.65 18.19 -21.72
C ASP A 582 1.57 19.04 -20.44
N ASN A 583 0.43 19.09 -19.76
CA ASN A 583 0.30 19.71 -18.45
C ASN A 583 1.19 19.00 -17.40
N LEU A 584 1.27 17.66 -17.42
CA LEU A 584 2.17 16.92 -16.55
C LEU A 584 3.65 17.15 -16.86
N ARG A 585 4.01 17.36 -18.12
CA ARG A 585 5.37 17.75 -18.55
C ARG A 585 5.71 19.16 -18.07
N ALA A 586 4.78 20.12 -18.13
CA ALA A 586 4.96 21.48 -17.66
C ALA A 586 5.19 21.55 -16.12
N ILE A 587 4.50 20.71 -15.35
CA ILE A 587 4.67 20.59 -13.90
C ILE A 587 6.07 20.05 -13.53
N ASN A 588 6.61 19.11 -14.32
CA ASN A 588 7.95 18.56 -14.09
C ASN A 588 9.10 19.52 -14.47
N ILE A 589 8.88 20.45 -15.41
CA ILE A 589 9.90 21.42 -15.83
C ILE A 589 10.03 22.57 -14.81
N SER A 590 8.98 22.88 -14.04
CA SER A 590 9.04 23.92 -13.00
C SER A 590 9.79 23.51 -11.73
N GLY A 591 10.19 22.23 -11.60
CA GLY A 591 11.01 21.73 -10.48
C GLY A 591 12.53 21.88 -10.65
N ASP A 592 13.01 22.27 -11.84
CA ASP A 592 14.44 22.30 -12.19
C ASP A 592 14.99 23.74 -12.37
N VAL A 593 14.56 24.71 -11.58
CA VAL A 593 15.15 26.06 -11.57
C VAL A 593 15.89 26.31 -10.28
N GLY A 594 17.20 26.17 -10.35
CA GLY A 594 18.10 26.79 -9.39
C GLY A 594 19.39 26.05 -9.10
N PHE A 595 20.38 26.16 -9.99
CA PHE A 595 21.77 26.45 -9.61
C PHE A 595 22.57 26.80 -10.87
N SER A 596 22.79 28.09 -11.06
CA SER A 596 23.75 28.67 -12.00
C SER A 596 25.15 28.61 -11.39
N GLY A 597 26.12 28.18 -12.16
CA GLY A 597 27.54 28.19 -11.80
C GLY A 597 28.45 27.73 -12.93
N ASP A 598 28.71 28.65 -13.83
CA ASP A 598 29.93 28.91 -14.62
C ASP A 598 30.66 27.86 -15.48
N ARG A 599 30.65 28.18 -16.80
CA ARG A 599 31.74 28.11 -17.83
C ARG A 599 32.33 26.77 -18.22
N GLY A 600 32.13 26.35 -19.44
CA GLY A 600 32.88 26.74 -20.60
C GLY A 600 33.23 25.58 -21.54
N ILE A 601 33.03 25.79 -22.84
CA ILE A 601 33.78 25.28 -23.99
C ILE A 601 33.31 23.96 -24.64
N SER A 602 32.64 24.16 -25.76
CA SER A 602 32.76 23.63 -27.13
C SER A 602 33.12 22.16 -27.39
N GLY A 603 32.40 21.56 -28.29
CA GLY A 603 32.94 20.55 -29.18
C GLY A 603 31.96 19.45 -29.65
N ASN A 604 31.24 19.77 -30.67
CA ASN A 604 30.97 19.05 -31.95
C ASN A 604 30.85 17.51 -31.99
N THR A 605 29.73 17.12 -32.65
CA THR A 605 29.55 16.05 -33.67
C THR A 605 29.54 14.58 -33.25
N GLY A 606 28.42 13.95 -33.55
CA GLY A 606 28.49 12.79 -34.41
C GLY A 606 27.74 11.54 -33.97
N THR A 607 26.67 11.27 -34.70
CA THR A 607 26.17 9.96 -35.16
C THR A 607 25.57 8.95 -34.15
N SER A 608 24.34 8.68 -34.48
CA SER A 608 23.48 7.53 -34.18
C SER A 608 24.17 6.16 -34.30
N GLU A 609 23.89 5.28 -33.36
CA GLU A 609 23.66 3.87 -33.65
C GLU A 609 22.70 3.25 -32.63
N ALA A 610 21.64 2.69 -33.15
CA ALA A 610 20.66 1.90 -32.42
C ALA A 610 21.19 0.47 -32.30
N ILE A 611 21.25 -0.06 -31.08
CA ILE A 611 21.37 -1.51 -30.87
C ILE A 611 20.18 -1.95 -30.01
N GLY A 612 19.25 -2.64 -30.69
CA GLY A 612 18.17 -3.38 -30.06
C GLY A 612 18.68 -4.71 -29.50
N PHE A 613 18.27 -5.03 -28.29
CA PHE A 613 18.27 -6.41 -27.81
C PHE A 613 16.83 -6.78 -27.43
N TYR A 614 16.23 -7.59 -28.29
CA TYR A 614 15.05 -8.39 -28.02
C TYR A 614 15.52 -9.66 -27.28
N GLY A 615 14.96 -9.90 -26.13
CA GLY A 615 15.03 -11.17 -25.43
C GLY A 615 13.60 -11.68 -25.21
N ASP A 616 13.11 -12.50 -26.11
CA ASP A 616 11.84 -13.20 -26.02
C ASP A 616 11.87 -14.24 -24.90
N ILE A 617 11.00 -14.10 -23.92
CA ILE A 617 10.59 -15.22 -23.06
C ILE A 617 9.15 -15.55 -23.43
N SER A 618 8.99 -16.57 -24.25
CA SER A 618 7.72 -17.20 -24.58
C SER A 618 7.15 -17.87 -23.32
N ILE A 619 5.98 -17.39 -22.86
CA ILE A 619 5.11 -18.13 -21.95
C ILE A 619 3.93 -18.59 -22.79
N SER A 620 3.81 -19.91 -22.98
CA SER A 620 2.71 -20.56 -23.66
C SER A 620 1.36 -20.19 -23.00
N GLU A 621 0.49 -19.61 -23.80
CA GLU A 621 -0.95 -19.53 -23.56
C GLU A 621 -1.53 -20.93 -23.64
N ASP A 622 -2.06 -21.41 -22.52
CA ASP A 622 -3.18 -22.37 -22.50
C ASP A 622 -3.77 -22.36 -21.09
N MET A 623 -4.85 -21.65 -20.91
CA MET A 623 -6.03 -22.05 -20.11
C MET A 623 -7.09 -20.93 -20.12
N SER A 624 -8.08 -21.16 -20.97
CA SER A 624 -9.40 -20.51 -20.91
C SER A 624 -10.11 -20.92 -19.63
N PHE A 625 -10.48 -19.97 -18.79
CA PHE A 625 -11.49 -20.16 -17.75
C PHE A 625 -12.63 -19.17 -17.92
N SER A 626 -13.72 -19.66 -18.52
CA SER A 626 -15.05 -19.10 -18.36
C SER A 626 -15.62 -19.64 -17.03
N GLY A 627 -15.93 -18.76 -16.10
CA GLY A 627 -16.56 -19.13 -14.83
C GLY A 627 -17.24 -17.92 -14.21
N SER A 628 -18.48 -17.66 -14.63
CA SER A 628 -19.39 -16.79 -13.90
C SER A 628 -19.71 -17.43 -12.55
N MET A 629 -19.30 -16.77 -11.46
CA MET A 629 -19.55 -17.21 -10.11
C MET A 629 -20.79 -16.50 -9.55
N VAL A 630 -21.90 -17.20 -9.59
CA VAL A 630 -23.10 -16.89 -8.79
C VAL A 630 -22.86 -17.46 -7.39
N ILE A 631 -22.74 -16.60 -6.38
CA ILE A 631 -22.71 -17.03 -4.98
C ILE A 631 -24.12 -16.89 -4.44
N SER A 632 -24.81 -18.03 -4.27
CA SER A 632 -26.02 -18.15 -3.48
C SER A 632 -25.66 -18.15 -1.98
N GLU A 633 -26.41 -17.38 -1.22
CA GLU A 633 -26.40 -17.38 0.24
C GLU A 633 -27.05 -18.68 0.73
N ASP A 634 -26.29 -19.46 1.52
CA ASP A 634 -26.87 -20.44 2.44
C ASP A 634 -26.27 -20.17 3.83
N ILE A 635 -27.03 -19.41 4.63
CA ILE A 635 -26.80 -19.32 6.08
C ILE A 635 -27.59 -20.46 6.70
N GLY A 636 -26.94 -21.59 6.89
CA GLY A 636 -27.48 -22.71 7.66
C GLY A 636 -27.41 -22.41 9.16
N LEU A 637 -28.52 -21.96 9.73
CA LEU A 637 -28.75 -21.96 11.18
C LEU A 637 -28.98 -23.42 11.63
N SER A 638 -27.95 -24.08 12.17
CA SER A 638 -28.15 -25.33 12.89
C SER A 638 -28.72 -25.04 14.28
N LYS A 639 -29.98 -25.41 14.49
CA LYS A 639 -30.61 -25.55 15.80
C LYS A 639 -29.90 -26.64 16.60
N ALA A 640 -29.17 -26.26 17.64
CA ALA A 640 -28.72 -27.18 18.67
C ALA A 640 -29.92 -27.55 19.56
N SER A 641 -30.37 -28.80 19.49
CA SER A 641 -31.32 -29.37 20.41
C SER A 641 -30.63 -29.69 21.74
N THR A 642 -31.14 -29.09 22.79
CA THR A 642 -30.88 -29.46 24.19
C THR A 642 -31.35 -30.86 24.48
N LYS A 643 -30.43 -31.77 24.84
CA LYS A 643 -30.76 -32.92 25.68
C LYS A 643 -29.90 -32.85 26.93
N GLY A 644 -30.58 -32.66 28.03
CA GLY A 644 -30.00 -32.76 29.36
C GLY A 644 -29.58 -34.19 29.66
N ALA A 645 -28.49 -34.33 30.39
CA ALA A 645 -28.23 -35.51 31.22
C ALA A 645 -27.48 -35.07 32.45
N ASP A 646 -28.14 -35.27 33.54
CA ASP A 646 -27.73 -35.31 34.94
C ASP A 646 -26.54 -36.26 35.14
N CYS A 647 -25.56 -35.99 35.94
CA CYS A 647 -25.12 -36.81 37.06
C CYS A 647 -23.83 -36.34 37.75
N SER A 648 -24.00 -35.89 38.95
CA SER A 648 -23.30 -36.20 40.22
C SER A 648 -21.80 -36.57 40.26
N LYS A 649 -21.09 -35.80 41.12
CA LYS A 649 -20.19 -36.17 42.21
C LYS A 649 -19.04 -37.16 41.95
N HIS A 650 -17.79 -36.73 42.18
CA HIS A 650 -16.97 -37.04 43.34
C HIS A 650 -15.51 -36.51 43.16
N GLN A 651 -15.05 -35.91 44.30
CA GLN A 651 -13.68 -35.63 44.77
C GLN A 651 -12.83 -34.65 43.95
#